data_27449568e494db441f731a656b142af2
#
_entry.id   27449568e494db441f731a656b142af2
#
_cell.length_a   1.000
_cell.length_b   1.000
_cell.length_c   1.000
_cell.angle_alpha   90.00
_cell.angle_beta   90.00
_cell.angle_gamma   90.00
#
_symmetry.space_group_name_H-M   'P 1'
#
loop_
_entity.id
_entity.type
_entity.pdbx_description
1 polymer ?
#
loop_
_entity_poly.entity_id
_entity_poly.type
_entity_poly.pdbx_seq_one_letter_code
_entity_poly.pdbx_strand_id
1 'polypeptide(L)'
;MKKTLLTAALTLATVATMAVPAKRGQWRTVTLSDGQAVRVELRGDEFNHYWQAADGTRYVENDGVWQKASAQTLMGMRRGAARRNTANIRQLATRRRAQGYTGNKKGLIILVDFPDKPFKAGHTQALFNQIANEKGYSENGFKGSVSDYFSAQSNGLFNLSFDVVGPVRMSKNSTYYGGTSKNGDDEPVDELVKEACRKVDDQVNFANYDWSGNGEVDQVFILYAGKGQADGGANNTIWPHEFWLSAYPGGSHITLDGKKIDTYACSSELNGQNGLSGIGTICHEFSHCLGLPDWYDVYYSGNFGMCDFSLMDMGSYLGDGMTPPNYTAWERWYSGWTEPIELTADTTAISGMLSLTENGNTYVIYNEANRNEYYLLENRQQTGWDVNLPSHGLMVSHVDYDPTIWDYNIVNTFTEKGDDYEQQGVSNDHQRMTIFHADNEDGESLYDDYGNYNFYSEIHDLYPYNGLDSLTNRSVPAAKVYNANTDGSHFMNLGLYRITENSDGTVSFESRPTSAPSNDVPIVGDYLLHETFDNCNGEGGNSGGFGGTLTMGTFSPDLDGWDATVAIGADRCGRFGNSSTPGFVNSPSFTAVADTMTLSFRAAGWDAKRDGTDLLVVLKGNGTFVDSQSTDMSLTMAKGAWTTYTLRFTATGKLCINFQPSKRFFLDDVAVTKPSATGISAIEGVRPTKTGRVYSLSGQYLGTDLRTLPRGIYIVDGKKVVK
;
A
#
# COMPACT_ATOMS: atom_id res chain seq x y z
N MET A 1 22.86 31.40 48.96
CA MET A 1 22.92 31.78 47.53
C MET A 1 22.83 30.52 46.71
N LYS A 2 21.63 30.15 46.29
CA LYS A 2 21.40 29.04 45.36
C LYS A 2 21.41 29.61 43.93
N LYS A 3 22.36 29.19 43.11
CA LYS A 3 22.39 29.50 41.69
C LYS A 3 21.43 28.57 40.99
N THR A 4 20.32 29.10 40.53
CA THR A 4 19.42 28.42 39.60
C THR A 4 20.02 28.50 38.20
N LEU A 5 20.50 27.39 37.67
CA LEU A 5 20.84 27.29 36.26
C LEU A 5 19.49 27.20 35.51
N LEU A 6 19.22 28.22 34.73
CA LEU A 6 18.18 28.24 33.72
C LEU A 6 18.76 27.53 32.48
N THR A 7 18.41 26.25 32.29
CA THR A 7 18.71 25.54 31.05
C THR A 7 17.66 26.01 30.02
N ALA A 8 18.08 26.89 29.12
CA ALA A 8 17.29 27.20 27.92
C ALA A 8 17.38 25.96 27.02
N ALA A 9 16.30 25.22 26.94
CA ALA A 9 16.12 24.24 25.88
C ALA A 9 15.96 25.03 24.56
N LEU A 10 17.02 25.07 23.76
CA LEU A 10 16.87 25.37 22.33
C LEU A 10 16.11 24.21 21.72
N THR A 11 14.84 24.40 21.43
CA THR A 11 14.12 23.57 20.46
C THR A 11 14.68 23.89 19.09
N LEU A 12 15.61 23.08 18.60
CA LEU A 12 15.96 23.07 17.18
C LEU A 12 14.71 22.56 16.43
N ALA A 13 14.14 23.39 15.61
CA ALA A 13 13.14 22.98 14.63
C ALA A 13 13.87 22.20 13.53
N THR A 14 13.41 21.02 13.26
CA THR A 14 14.01 20.05 12.32
C THR A 14 13.06 19.81 11.13
N VAL A 15 13.57 19.52 9.93
CA VAL A 15 12.85 19.57 8.64
C VAL A 15 13.23 18.37 7.78
N ALA A 16 12.29 17.67 7.14
CA ALA A 16 12.54 16.58 6.20
C ALA A 16 12.65 17.09 4.75
N THR A 17 13.57 16.57 3.96
CA THR A 17 13.67 16.78 2.51
C THR A 17 12.89 15.73 1.75
N MET A 18 12.44 16.08 0.55
CA MET A 18 11.64 15.26 -0.34
C MET A 18 12.12 15.43 -1.77
N ALA A 19 12.23 14.33 -2.53
CA ALA A 19 12.72 14.38 -3.91
C ALA A 19 12.21 13.20 -4.73
N VAL A 20 12.15 13.38 -6.06
CA VAL A 20 11.83 12.27 -6.95
C VAL A 20 12.77 11.09 -6.77
N PRO A 21 12.28 9.84 -6.80
CA PRO A 21 13.13 8.67 -6.86
C PRO A 21 13.92 8.63 -8.17
N ALA A 22 15.01 7.86 -8.22
CA ALA A 22 15.77 7.65 -9.45
C ALA A 22 14.89 7.04 -10.54
N LYS A 23 14.88 7.63 -11.74
CA LYS A 23 14.11 7.14 -12.88
C LYS A 23 14.58 5.75 -13.29
N ARG A 24 13.68 4.80 -13.36
CA ARG A 24 13.96 3.42 -13.80
C ARG A 24 14.37 3.37 -15.28
N GLY A 25 15.10 2.31 -15.66
CA GLY A 25 15.56 2.09 -17.03
C GLY A 25 16.84 2.86 -17.42
N GLN A 26 17.44 3.61 -16.51
CA GLN A 26 18.69 4.37 -16.75
C GLN A 26 19.93 3.50 -16.52
N TRP A 27 20.17 2.58 -17.46
CA TRP A 27 21.28 1.65 -17.39
C TRP A 27 22.59 2.25 -17.93
N ARG A 28 23.71 1.99 -17.25
CA ARG A 28 25.05 2.27 -17.75
C ARG A 28 26.01 1.11 -17.49
N THR A 29 27.09 1.04 -18.28
CA THR A 29 28.19 0.11 -18.03
C THR A 29 29.29 0.83 -17.28
N VAL A 30 29.70 0.28 -16.15
CA VAL A 30 30.81 0.78 -15.31
C VAL A 30 31.95 -0.23 -15.26
N THR A 31 33.16 0.24 -15.02
CA THR A 31 34.34 -0.63 -14.90
C THR A 31 34.78 -0.64 -13.44
N LEU A 32 34.77 -1.83 -12.84
CA LEU A 32 35.21 -2.03 -11.46
C LEU A 32 36.75 -1.89 -11.32
N SER A 33 37.23 -1.78 -10.10
CA SER A 33 38.64 -1.67 -9.78
C SER A 33 39.51 -2.86 -10.25
N ASP A 34 38.91 -4.02 -10.45
CA ASP A 34 39.52 -5.23 -10.98
C ASP A 34 39.51 -5.34 -12.53
N GLY A 35 38.95 -4.33 -13.21
CA GLY A 35 38.80 -4.26 -14.67
C GLY A 35 37.52 -4.92 -15.20
N GLN A 36 36.67 -5.51 -14.35
CA GLN A 36 35.42 -6.10 -14.81
C GLN A 36 34.43 -4.99 -15.21
N ALA A 37 33.77 -5.14 -16.36
CA ALA A 37 32.68 -4.29 -16.80
C ALA A 37 31.34 -4.86 -16.28
N VAL A 38 30.55 -4.03 -15.63
CA VAL A 38 29.23 -4.39 -15.08
C VAL A 38 28.18 -3.40 -15.56
N ARG A 39 27.02 -3.89 -16.00
CA ARG A 39 25.87 -3.06 -16.33
C ARG A 39 25.05 -2.81 -15.09
N VAL A 40 24.82 -1.54 -14.75
CA VAL A 40 24.16 -1.12 -13.52
C VAL A 40 23.15 -0.01 -13.80
N GLU A 41 22.14 0.10 -12.94
CA GLU A 41 21.10 1.11 -12.93
C GLU A 41 21.16 1.92 -11.64
N LEU A 42 20.87 3.21 -11.72
CA LEU A 42 20.73 4.07 -10.54
C LEU A 42 19.42 3.74 -9.81
N ARG A 43 19.51 3.57 -8.49
CA ARG A 43 18.40 3.37 -7.58
C ARG A 43 18.56 4.30 -6.39
N GLY A 44 17.45 4.73 -5.81
CA GLY A 44 17.48 5.58 -4.63
C GLY A 44 16.93 6.96 -4.88
N ASP A 45 17.19 7.84 -3.93
CA ASP A 45 16.87 9.26 -3.93
C ASP A 45 18.13 10.10 -3.66
N GLU A 46 17.98 11.40 -3.41
CA GLU A 46 19.11 12.31 -3.15
C GLU A 46 19.92 11.93 -1.90
N PHE A 47 19.32 11.20 -0.94
CA PHE A 47 19.99 10.82 0.33
C PHE A 47 20.53 9.41 0.35
N ASN A 48 19.87 8.47 -0.36
CA ASN A 48 20.17 7.05 -0.30
C ASN A 48 20.14 6.44 -1.69
N HIS A 49 21.14 6.72 -2.51
CA HIS A 49 21.22 6.16 -3.86
C HIS A 49 22.44 5.25 -4.05
N TYR A 50 22.27 4.26 -4.88
CA TYR A 50 23.28 3.27 -5.24
C TYR A 50 23.03 2.76 -6.66
N TRP A 51 23.99 2.03 -7.17
CA TRP A 51 23.86 1.40 -8.50
C TRP A 51 23.62 -0.09 -8.33
N GLN A 52 22.62 -0.64 -9.02
CA GLN A 52 22.24 -2.04 -8.92
C GLN A 52 22.37 -2.73 -10.26
N ALA A 53 23.00 -3.93 -10.29
CA ALA A 53 22.99 -4.82 -11.43
C ALA A 53 21.71 -5.68 -11.45
N ALA A 54 21.40 -6.30 -12.60
CA ALA A 54 20.20 -7.12 -12.77
C ALA A 54 20.10 -8.32 -11.80
N ASP A 55 21.25 -8.80 -11.27
CA ASP A 55 21.28 -9.85 -10.25
C ASP A 55 21.08 -9.35 -8.81
N GLY A 56 20.68 -8.08 -8.65
CA GLY A 56 20.49 -7.44 -7.34
C GLY A 56 21.78 -6.98 -6.66
N THR A 57 22.96 -7.24 -7.25
CA THR A 57 24.22 -6.78 -6.68
C THR A 57 24.32 -5.26 -6.72
N ARG A 58 24.59 -4.64 -5.57
CA ARG A 58 24.69 -3.18 -5.41
C ARG A 58 26.13 -2.69 -5.49
N TYR A 59 26.32 -1.56 -6.13
CA TYR A 59 27.62 -0.92 -6.35
C TYR A 59 27.59 0.55 -5.94
N VAL A 60 28.76 1.05 -5.54
CA VAL A 60 28.98 2.46 -5.22
C VAL A 60 30.23 2.97 -5.91
N GLU A 61 30.24 4.27 -6.22
CA GLU A 61 31.40 4.95 -6.77
C GLU A 61 32.05 5.80 -5.68
N ASN A 62 33.34 5.56 -5.42
CA ASN A 62 34.11 6.35 -4.49
C ASN A 62 35.32 6.93 -5.21
N ASP A 63 35.44 8.24 -5.32
CA ASP A 63 36.54 8.96 -5.97
C ASP A 63 36.85 8.40 -7.41
N GLY A 64 35.80 8.12 -8.18
CA GLY A 64 35.91 7.58 -9.54
C GLY A 64 36.21 6.08 -9.61
N VAL A 65 36.23 5.37 -8.49
CA VAL A 65 36.48 3.94 -8.40
C VAL A 65 35.18 3.21 -8.06
N TRP A 66 34.77 2.30 -8.95
CA TRP A 66 33.58 1.48 -8.78
C TRP A 66 33.89 0.22 -7.99
N GLN A 67 33.08 -0.06 -6.98
CA GLN A 67 33.21 -1.26 -6.16
C GLN A 67 31.86 -1.81 -5.72
N LYS A 68 31.82 -3.10 -5.43
CA LYS A 68 30.64 -3.74 -4.86
C LYS A 68 30.35 -3.13 -3.48
N ALA A 69 29.13 -2.71 -3.26
CA ALA A 69 28.71 -2.18 -1.96
C ALA A 69 28.67 -3.30 -0.91
N SER A 70 29.32 -3.08 0.23
CA SER A 70 29.17 -3.98 1.38
C SER A 70 27.86 -3.71 2.12
N ALA A 71 27.34 -4.70 2.85
CA ALA A 71 26.19 -4.50 3.72
C ALA A 71 26.42 -3.33 4.72
N GLN A 72 27.65 -3.18 5.22
CA GLN A 72 28.01 -2.09 6.11
C GLN A 72 27.97 -0.73 5.40
N THR A 73 28.38 -0.65 4.13
CA THR A 73 28.29 0.57 3.32
C THR A 73 26.83 0.98 3.13
N LEU A 74 25.97 0.03 2.71
CA LEU A 74 24.55 0.30 2.52
C LEU A 74 23.84 0.71 3.81
N MET A 75 24.14 0.03 4.91
CA MET A 75 23.62 0.41 6.24
C MET A 75 24.12 1.82 6.65
N GLY A 76 25.36 2.17 6.34
CA GLY A 76 25.92 3.50 6.59
C GLY A 76 25.18 4.58 5.80
N MET A 77 24.83 4.31 4.54
CA MET A 77 24.06 5.24 3.69
C MET A 77 22.64 5.45 4.25
N ARG A 78 21.92 4.36 4.58
CA ARG A 78 20.58 4.42 5.20
C ARG A 78 20.59 5.22 6.52
N ARG A 79 21.57 4.97 7.39
CA ARG A 79 21.72 5.72 8.63
C ARG A 79 22.05 7.21 8.37
N GLY A 80 22.82 7.49 7.33
CA GLY A 80 23.09 8.86 6.91
C GLY A 80 21.81 9.56 6.44
N ALA A 81 20.97 8.89 5.63
CA ALA A 81 19.66 9.38 5.21
C ALA A 81 18.74 9.61 6.42
N ALA A 82 18.60 8.60 7.29
CA ALA A 82 17.79 8.71 8.50
C ALA A 82 18.22 9.88 9.39
N ARG A 83 19.54 10.07 9.57
CA ARG A 83 20.08 11.18 10.36
C ARG A 83 19.73 12.54 9.76
N ARG A 84 19.80 12.68 8.43
CA ARG A 84 19.42 13.92 7.73
C ARG A 84 17.92 14.17 7.89
N ASN A 85 17.08 13.17 7.62
CA ASN A 85 15.65 13.26 7.80
C ASN A 85 15.28 13.62 9.25
N THR A 86 15.82 12.91 10.25
CA THR A 86 15.51 13.18 11.67
C THR A 86 16.06 14.52 12.18
N ALA A 87 17.13 15.03 11.57
CA ALA A 87 17.64 16.37 11.87
C ALA A 87 16.77 17.50 11.30
N ASN A 88 15.89 17.19 10.35
CA ASN A 88 15.22 18.15 9.48
C ASN A 88 13.70 17.95 9.41
N ILE A 89 12.99 17.70 10.51
CA ILE A 89 11.53 17.58 10.48
C ILE A 89 10.85 18.95 10.60
N ARG A 90 9.93 19.22 9.69
CA ARG A 90 8.97 20.32 9.82
C ARG A 90 7.56 19.77 9.96
N GLN A 91 6.81 20.21 10.96
CA GLN A 91 5.39 19.86 11.11
C GLN A 91 4.56 20.43 9.94
N LEU A 92 4.57 19.73 8.81
CA LEU A 92 3.85 20.12 7.60
C LEU A 92 2.36 19.76 7.66
N ALA A 93 2.05 18.59 8.22
CA ALA A 93 0.72 17.98 8.11
C ALA A 93 -0.40 18.73 8.84
N THR A 94 -0.10 19.43 9.95
CA THR A 94 -1.16 20.06 10.75
C THR A 94 -1.58 21.44 10.29
N ARG A 95 -0.73 22.17 9.59
CA ARG A 95 -1.02 23.57 9.20
C ARG A 95 -1.80 23.70 7.90
N ARG A 96 -1.65 22.78 6.95
CA ARG A 96 -2.15 22.96 5.56
C ARG A 96 -3.52 22.33 5.31
N ARG A 97 -3.84 21.20 5.95
CA ARG A 97 -5.16 20.55 5.85
C ARG A 97 -6.34 21.44 6.23
N ALA A 98 -6.13 22.44 7.09
CA ALA A 98 -7.21 23.29 7.61
C ALA A 98 -7.75 24.31 6.60
N GLN A 99 -7.06 24.65 5.51
CA GLN A 99 -7.46 25.72 4.60
C GLN A 99 -7.70 25.26 3.15
N GLY A 100 -7.25 24.09 2.74
CA GLY A 100 -7.28 23.60 1.35
C GLY A 100 -6.59 24.55 0.36
N TYR A 101 -6.13 24.01 -0.75
CA TYR A 101 -5.51 24.81 -1.81
C TYR A 101 -6.58 25.19 -2.82
N THR A 102 -7.10 26.42 -2.77
CA THR A 102 -8.18 26.86 -3.65
C THR A 102 -7.94 28.27 -4.22
N GLY A 103 -8.68 28.59 -5.28
CA GLY A 103 -8.66 29.88 -5.94
C GLY A 103 -7.49 30.06 -6.89
N ASN A 104 -7.30 31.29 -7.35
CA ASN A 104 -6.22 31.64 -8.27
C ASN A 104 -4.96 31.93 -7.46
N LYS A 105 -3.88 31.23 -7.74
CA LYS A 105 -2.57 31.38 -7.11
C LYS A 105 -1.49 31.62 -8.15
N LYS A 106 -0.44 32.32 -7.76
CA LYS A 106 0.75 32.53 -8.59
C LYS A 106 1.90 31.68 -8.06
N GLY A 107 2.53 30.89 -8.94
CA GLY A 107 3.82 30.25 -8.71
C GLY A 107 4.95 31.05 -9.34
N LEU A 108 6.17 30.80 -8.91
CA LEU A 108 7.38 31.40 -9.48
C LEU A 108 8.31 30.31 -9.99
N ILE A 109 8.66 30.36 -11.28
CA ILE A 109 9.72 29.52 -11.87
C ILE A 109 10.87 30.42 -12.28
N ILE A 110 12.06 30.21 -11.69
CA ILE A 110 13.28 30.91 -12.06
C ILE A 110 14.16 29.98 -12.90
N LEU A 111 14.39 30.37 -14.14
CA LEU A 111 15.30 29.67 -15.03
C LEU A 111 16.75 30.04 -14.66
N VAL A 112 17.58 29.03 -14.39
CA VAL A 112 19.00 29.27 -14.09
C VAL A 112 19.90 28.49 -15.02
N ASP A 113 20.98 29.12 -15.49
CA ASP A 113 22.03 28.46 -16.23
C ASP A 113 23.41 28.73 -15.60
N PHE A 114 24.42 28.00 -16.07
CA PHE A 114 25.76 28.02 -15.48
C PHE A 114 26.81 28.43 -16.51
N PRO A 115 28.00 28.93 -16.09
CA PRO A 115 29.06 29.25 -17.02
C PRO A 115 29.48 28.10 -17.92
N ASP A 116 29.42 26.86 -17.42
CA ASP A 116 29.75 25.61 -18.10
C ASP A 116 28.55 24.91 -18.72
N LYS A 117 27.30 25.30 -18.37
CA LYS A 117 26.08 24.63 -18.78
C LYS A 117 24.98 25.67 -19.10
N PRO A 118 24.94 26.22 -20.30
CA PRO A 118 23.80 27.03 -20.74
C PRO A 118 22.60 26.14 -21.10
N PHE A 119 21.39 26.70 -21.11
CA PHE A 119 20.24 26.04 -21.70
C PHE A 119 20.50 25.63 -23.14
N LYS A 120 19.92 24.51 -23.53
CA LYS A 120 20.01 24.01 -24.91
C LYS A 120 19.42 25.02 -25.90
N ALA A 121 20.00 25.08 -27.07
CA ALA A 121 19.50 25.98 -28.13
C ALA A 121 18.02 25.70 -28.44
N GLY A 122 17.19 26.73 -28.37
CA GLY A 122 15.74 26.63 -28.52
C GLY A 122 14.95 26.47 -27.20
N HIS A 123 15.59 26.12 -26.10
CA HIS A 123 14.96 26.07 -24.77
C HIS A 123 14.96 27.48 -24.16
N THR A 124 13.94 28.24 -24.51
CA THR A 124 13.80 29.66 -24.17
C THR A 124 12.83 29.87 -22.99
N GLN A 125 12.89 31.04 -22.37
CA GLN A 125 11.88 31.46 -21.39
C GLN A 125 10.45 31.31 -21.91
N ALA A 126 10.22 31.69 -23.20
CA ALA A 126 8.90 31.57 -23.83
C ALA A 126 8.43 30.10 -23.88
N LEU A 127 9.31 29.16 -24.22
CA LEU A 127 9.00 27.72 -24.20
C LEU A 127 8.62 27.25 -22.79
N PHE A 128 9.41 27.58 -21.79
CA PHE A 128 9.11 27.17 -20.41
C PHE A 128 7.86 27.86 -19.86
N ASN A 129 7.56 29.08 -20.31
CA ASN A 129 6.30 29.72 -19.99
C ASN A 129 5.10 28.98 -20.62
N GLN A 130 5.23 28.46 -21.84
CA GLN A 130 4.20 27.61 -22.46
C GLN A 130 4.02 26.32 -21.68
N ILE A 131 5.10 25.62 -21.40
CA ILE A 131 5.07 24.37 -20.59
C ILE A 131 4.42 24.58 -19.20
N ALA A 132 4.67 25.73 -18.58
CA ALA A 132 4.10 26.04 -17.27
C ALA A 132 2.61 26.44 -17.34
N ASN A 133 2.19 27.22 -18.40
CA ASN A 133 0.93 27.96 -18.35
C ASN A 133 -0.02 27.74 -19.53
N GLU A 134 0.47 27.32 -20.72
CA GLU A 134 -0.37 27.31 -21.91
C GLU A 134 -1.43 26.23 -21.82
N LYS A 135 -2.69 26.65 -21.88
CA LYS A 135 -3.82 25.72 -21.80
C LYS A 135 -3.83 24.73 -22.96
N GLY A 136 -3.81 23.44 -22.65
CA GLY A 136 -3.80 22.37 -23.64
C GLY A 136 -2.47 22.24 -24.37
N TYR A 137 -1.36 22.64 -23.74
CA TYR A 137 -0.02 22.50 -24.36
C TYR A 137 0.23 21.01 -24.69
N SER A 138 0.53 20.75 -25.97
CA SER A 138 0.65 19.38 -26.49
C SER A 138 1.87 19.18 -27.40
N GLU A 139 2.75 20.17 -27.50
CA GLU A 139 4.00 20.00 -28.22
C GLU A 139 4.96 19.04 -27.48
N ASN A 140 5.86 18.38 -28.22
CA ASN A 140 6.88 17.49 -27.69
C ASN A 140 6.34 16.31 -26.85
N GLY A 141 5.08 15.90 -27.01
CA GLY A 141 4.47 14.78 -26.29
C GLY A 141 3.82 15.14 -24.96
N PHE A 142 3.80 16.42 -24.59
CA PHE A 142 3.10 16.86 -23.37
C PHE A 142 1.58 16.67 -23.50
N LYS A 143 0.94 16.29 -22.40
CA LYS A 143 -0.51 16.15 -22.28
C LYS A 143 -1.22 17.47 -21.98
N GLY A 144 -0.51 18.39 -21.35
CA GLY A 144 -0.96 19.70 -20.91
C GLY A 144 0.19 20.44 -20.25
N SER A 145 -0.06 21.68 -19.81
CA SER A 145 0.87 22.45 -18.99
C SER A 145 0.83 22.04 -17.52
N VAL A 146 1.79 22.55 -16.71
CA VAL A 146 1.75 22.41 -15.24
C VAL A 146 0.45 22.99 -14.67
N SER A 147 0.00 24.15 -15.19
CA SER A 147 -1.28 24.76 -14.81
C SER A 147 -2.48 23.88 -15.15
N ASP A 148 -2.48 23.25 -16.33
CA ASP A 148 -3.53 22.28 -16.70
C ASP A 148 -3.58 21.09 -15.76
N TYR A 149 -2.40 20.59 -15.36
CA TYR A 149 -2.31 19.46 -14.45
C TYR A 149 -3.01 19.78 -13.12
N PHE A 150 -2.58 20.83 -12.41
CA PHE A 150 -3.17 21.17 -11.11
C PHE A 150 -4.65 21.59 -11.20
N SER A 151 -5.05 22.24 -12.30
CA SER A 151 -6.46 22.55 -12.56
C SER A 151 -7.29 21.28 -12.73
N ALA A 152 -6.76 20.27 -13.43
CA ALA A 152 -7.44 18.98 -13.61
C ALA A 152 -7.52 18.22 -12.28
N GLN A 153 -6.42 18.15 -11.48
CA GLN A 153 -6.44 17.44 -10.20
C GLN A 153 -7.43 18.01 -9.20
N SER A 154 -7.58 19.33 -9.22
CA SER A 154 -8.47 20.07 -8.32
C SER A 154 -9.89 20.28 -8.83
N ASN A 155 -10.22 19.74 -10.00
CA ASN A 155 -11.49 20.04 -10.69
C ASN A 155 -11.73 21.56 -10.85
N GLY A 156 -10.66 22.31 -11.15
CA GLY A 156 -10.70 23.77 -11.32
C GLY A 156 -10.81 24.57 -10.02
N LEU A 157 -10.74 23.93 -8.85
CA LEU A 157 -10.75 24.64 -7.57
C LEU A 157 -9.44 25.35 -7.28
N PHE A 158 -8.31 24.82 -7.75
CA PHE A 158 -6.98 25.38 -7.60
C PHE A 158 -6.41 25.73 -8.97
N ASN A 159 -6.34 27.01 -9.26
CA ASN A 159 -5.88 27.55 -10.55
C ASN A 159 -4.51 28.19 -10.37
N LEU A 160 -3.47 27.50 -10.78
CA LEU A 160 -2.09 28.00 -10.77
C LEU A 160 -1.76 28.73 -12.05
N SER A 161 -1.05 29.85 -11.92
CA SER A 161 -0.37 30.50 -13.05
C SER A 161 1.05 30.82 -12.61
N PHE A 162 2.04 30.64 -13.48
CA PHE A 162 3.43 30.82 -13.14
C PHE A 162 4.00 32.12 -13.81
N ASP A 163 4.69 32.91 -13.00
CA ASP A 163 5.64 33.87 -13.54
C ASP A 163 6.95 33.10 -13.82
N VAL A 164 7.33 32.98 -15.09
CA VAL A 164 8.57 32.34 -15.54
C VAL A 164 9.58 33.40 -15.89
N VAL A 165 10.68 33.49 -15.13
CA VAL A 165 11.69 34.54 -15.26
C VAL A 165 13.09 34.00 -15.52
N GLY A 166 13.97 34.83 -16.02
CA GLY A 166 15.33 34.43 -16.40
C GLY A 166 15.42 34.07 -17.91
N PRO A 167 16.43 33.26 -18.36
CA PRO A 167 17.44 32.60 -17.53
C PRO A 167 18.45 33.60 -16.93
N VAL A 168 18.80 33.34 -15.66
CA VAL A 168 19.85 34.08 -14.98
C VAL A 168 21.11 33.18 -14.83
N ARG A 169 22.29 33.76 -15.17
CA ARG A 169 23.56 33.06 -15.13
C ARG A 169 24.10 33.00 -13.71
N MET A 170 24.32 31.78 -13.16
CA MET A 170 24.92 31.58 -11.86
C MET A 170 26.42 31.95 -11.84
N SER A 171 26.95 32.27 -10.67
CA SER A 171 28.34 32.68 -10.48
C SER A 171 29.34 31.51 -10.54
N LYS A 172 28.87 30.29 -10.27
CA LYS A 172 29.67 29.05 -10.27
C LYS A 172 29.23 28.10 -11.37
N ASN A 173 30.09 27.12 -11.68
CA ASN A 173 29.78 26.04 -12.61
C ASN A 173 28.70 25.11 -12.04
N SER A 174 27.99 24.40 -12.91
CA SER A 174 26.94 23.46 -12.54
C SER A 174 27.39 22.42 -11.51
N THR A 175 28.62 21.92 -11.68
CA THR A 175 29.24 20.92 -10.79
C THR A 175 29.60 21.42 -9.39
N TYR A 176 29.50 22.74 -9.15
CA TYR A 176 29.65 23.31 -7.81
C TYR A 176 28.39 23.11 -6.96
N TYR A 177 27.23 23.11 -7.60
CA TYR A 177 25.94 23.02 -6.96
C TYR A 177 25.36 21.60 -6.95
N GLY A 178 25.96 20.67 -7.69
CA GLY A 178 25.46 19.31 -7.86
C GLY A 178 26.37 18.26 -7.28
N GLY A 179 25.78 17.13 -6.88
CA GLY A 179 26.45 15.98 -6.31
C GLY A 179 26.53 16.01 -4.79
N THR A 180 26.95 14.90 -4.23
CA THR A 180 27.09 14.74 -2.77
C THR A 180 28.53 14.96 -2.35
N SER A 181 28.77 15.70 -1.28
CA SER A 181 30.10 15.92 -0.72
C SER A 181 30.73 14.59 -0.24
N LYS A 182 32.06 14.58 -0.06
CA LYS A 182 32.78 13.41 0.48
C LYS A 182 32.31 12.95 1.85
N ASN A 183 31.62 13.82 2.59
CA ASN A 183 31.08 13.54 3.92
C ASN A 183 29.59 13.14 3.87
N GLY A 184 28.98 13.08 2.68
CA GLY A 184 27.56 12.86 2.50
C GLY A 184 26.70 14.09 2.81
N ASP A 185 27.32 15.27 2.91
CA ASP A 185 26.59 16.54 3.05
C ASP A 185 26.09 16.98 1.66
N ASP A 186 24.92 17.63 1.64
CA ASP A 186 24.36 18.15 0.41
C ASP A 186 25.25 19.25 -0.21
N GLU A 187 25.25 19.29 -1.54
CA GLU A 187 25.87 20.37 -2.29
C GLU A 187 25.13 21.68 -2.01
N PRO A 188 25.80 22.86 -2.20
CA PRO A 188 25.24 24.13 -1.78
C PRO A 188 24.13 24.65 -2.71
N VAL A 189 23.03 23.89 -2.87
CA VAL A 189 21.87 24.30 -3.65
C VAL A 189 21.15 25.50 -3.00
N ASP A 190 21.25 25.65 -1.69
CA ASP A 190 20.78 26.84 -0.98
C ASP A 190 21.46 28.12 -1.50
N GLU A 191 22.76 28.08 -1.83
CA GLU A 191 23.47 29.22 -2.44
C GLU A 191 22.92 29.50 -3.84
N LEU A 192 22.63 28.46 -4.65
CA LEU A 192 22.02 28.58 -5.95
C LEU A 192 20.68 29.35 -5.85
N VAL A 193 19.79 28.88 -4.98
CA VAL A 193 18.45 29.45 -4.82
C VAL A 193 18.52 30.90 -4.34
N LYS A 194 19.36 31.17 -3.32
CA LYS A 194 19.58 32.52 -2.79
C LYS A 194 20.15 33.47 -3.85
N GLU A 195 21.09 33.00 -4.68
CA GLU A 195 21.66 33.79 -5.78
C GLU A 195 20.61 34.03 -6.85
N ALA A 196 19.84 33.00 -7.25
CA ALA A 196 18.78 33.10 -8.26
C ALA A 196 17.71 34.12 -7.85
N CYS A 197 17.18 34.02 -6.62
CA CYS A 197 16.17 34.95 -6.13
C CYS A 197 16.68 36.43 -6.15
N ARG A 198 17.92 36.67 -5.70
CA ARG A 198 18.49 38.04 -5.74
C ARG A 198 18.69 38.57 -7.15
N LYS A 199 18.93 37.68 -8.13
CA LYS A 199 19.15 38.11 -9.53
C LYS A 199 17.86 38.45 -10.27
N VAL A 200 16.71 38.00 -9.77
CA VAL A 200 15.39 38.28 -10.33
C VAL A 200 14.56 39.26 -9.49
N ASP A 201 15.10 39.77 -8.41
CA ASP A 201 14.42 40.66 -7.46
C ASP A 201 13.82 41.91 -8.08
N ASP A 202 14.46 42.41 -9.15
CA ASP A 202 13.95 43.54 -9.93
C ASP A 202 12.91 43.17 -11.04
N GLN A 203 12.68 41.86 -11.25
CA GLN A 203 11.77 41.34 -12.26
C GLN A 203 10.45 40.88 -11.65
N VAL A 204 10.42 40.52 -10.39
CA VAL A 204 9.26 39.98 -9.69
C VAL A 204 9.04 40.66 -8.33
N ASN A 205 7.82 40.58 -7.83
CA ASN A 205 7.52 41.00 -6.47
C ASN A 205 7.17 39.71 -5.68
N PHE A 206 8.05 39.30 -4.75
CA PHE A 206 7.91 38.10 -3.97
C PHE A 206 6.64 38.07 -3.08
N ALA A 207 6.05 39.25 -2.80
CA ALA A 207 4.78 39.33 -2.10
C ALA A 207 3.60 38.68 -2.85
N ASN A 208 3.71 38.50 -4.17
CA ASN A 208 2.69 37.82 -4.98
C ASN A 208 2.59 36.33 -4.74
N TYR A 209 3.61 35.71 -4.14
CA TYR A 209 3.73 34.26 -3.92
C TYR A 209 3.50 33.85 -2.46
N ASP A 210 3.11 34.77 -1.60
CA ASP A 210 2.63 34.51 -0.25
C ASP A 210 1.11 34.28 -0.28
N TRP A 211 0.72 33.02 -0.54
CA TRP A 211 -0.70 32.66 -0.75
C TRP A 211 -1.53 32.71 0.51
N SER A 212 -0.88 32.40 1.64
CA SER A 212 -1.52 32.33 2.97
C SER A 212 -1.55 33.66 3.68
N GLY A 213 -0.77 34.65 3.22
CA GLY A 213 -0.63 35.95 3.89
C GLY A 213 0.15 35.88 5.19
N ASN A 214 0.93 34.83 5.43
CA ASN A 214 1.70 34.61 6.66
C ASN A 214 3.05 35.32 6.67
N GLY A 215 3.42 35.99 5.58
CA GLY A 215 4.71 36.69 5.44
C GLY A 215 5.83 35.82 4.86
N GLU A 216 5.50 34.61 4.42
CA GLU A 216 6.44 33.68 3.77
C GLU A 216 5.98 33.36 2.35
N VAL A 217 6.91 33.26 1.43
CA VAL A 217 6.67 32.78 0.06
C VAL A 217 6.36 31.29 0.12
N ASP A 218 5.19 30.88 -0.38
CA ASP A 218 4.78 29.48 -0.30
C ASP A 218 5.64 28.56 -1.18
N GLN A 219 6.19 29.09 -2.31
CA GLN A 219 7.01 28.28 -3.21
C GLN A 219 7.88 29.15 -4.13
N VAL A 220 9.15 28.77 -4.29
CA VAL A 220 10.05 29.16 -5.37
C VAL A 220 10.50 27.91 -6.11
N PHE A 221 10.35 27.89 -7.43
CA PHE A 221 10.79 26.77 -8.26
C PHE A 221 12.02 27.15 -9.09
N ILE A 222 13.09 26.38 -9.00
CA ILE A 222 14.30 26.55 -9.80
C ILE A 222 14.30 25.53 -10.93
N LEU A 223 14.27 25.99 -12.18
CA LEU A 223 14.50 25.13 -13.34
C LEU A 223 15.92 25.36 -13.86
N TYR A 224 16.79 24.37 -13.65
CA TYR A 224 18.21 24.51 -13.97
C TYR A 224 18.58 23.85 -15.29
N ALA A 225 19.55 24.44 -15.99
CA ALA A 225 20.04 23.97 -17.29
C ALA A 225 20.78 22.61 -17.17
N GLY A 226 20.52 21.73 -18.11
CA GLY A 226 21.14 20.41 -18.19
C GLY A 226 20.29 19.30 -17.60
N LYS A 227 20.91 18.17 -17.27
CA LYS A 227 20.25 16.98 -16.69
C LYS A 227 20.28 16.97 -15.18
N GLY A 228 19.24 16.40 -14.58
CA GLY A 228 19.23 16.02 -13.17
C GLY A 228 19.88 14.66 -12.93
N GLN A 229 20.43 14.46 -11.74
CA GLN A 229 21.05 13.19 -11.36
C GLN A 229 20.04 12.04 -11.39
N ALA A 230 18.82 12.25 -10.91
CA ALA A 230 17.74 11.27 -10.86
C ALA A 230 17.37 10.69 -12.23
N ASP A 231 17.57 11.44 -13.32
CA ASP A 231 17.27 11.00 -14.69
C ASP A 231 18.54 11.03 -15.59
N GLY A 232 19.51 10.20 -15.24
CA GLY A 232 20.68 9.92 -16.06
C GLY A 232 21.70 11.05 -16.15
N GLY A 233 21.70 12.03 -15.29
CA GLY A 233 22.77 13.00 -15.10
C GLY A 233 24.01 12.35 -14.48
N ALA A 234 25.14 13.08 -14.51
CA ALA A 234 26.37 12.64 -13.81
C ALA A 234 26.20 12.77 -12.30
N ASN A 235 27.02 12.04 -11.53
CA ASN A 235 26.97 12.06 -10.06
C ASN A 235 27.23 13.47 -9.42
N ASN A 236 27.67 14.41 -10.22
CA ASN A 236 27.91 15.80 -9.81
C ASN A 236 26.90 16.79 -10.45
N THR A 237 25.72 16.31 -10.83
CA THR A 237 24.58 17.15 -11.20
C THR A 237 23.58 17.21 -10.04
N ILE A 238 22.78 18.29 -10.00
CA ILE A 238 21.77 18.47 -8.96
C ILE A 238 20.71 17.37 -9.07
N TRP A 239 20.34 16.76 -7.93
CA TRP A 239 19.17 15.91 -7.85
C TRP A 239 17.92 16.81 -7.75
N PRO A 240 16.85 16.61 -8.52
CA PRO A 240 15.58 17.31 -8.33
C PRO A 240 15.01 17.04 -6.94
N HIS A 241 14.64 18.10 -6.21
CA HIS A 241 14.14 17.97 -4.84
C HIS A 241 13.37 19.23 -4.39
N GLU A 242 12.61 19.07 -3.30
CA GLU A 242 12.05 20.14 -2.49
C GLU A 242 12.80 20.25 -1.17
N PHE A 243 13.13 21.48 -0.75
CA PHE A 243 13.82 21.72 0.51
C PHE A 243 13.66 23.14 1.07
N TRP A 244 14.36 23.40 2.19
CA TRP A 244 14.39 24.70 2.86
C TRP A 244 15.80 25.26 2.98
N LEU A 245 15.94 26.53 2.66
CA LEU A 245 17.21 27.22 2.78
C LEU A 245 17.78 27.24 4.21
N SER A 246 16.90 27.27 5.20
CA SER A 246 17.29 27.27 6.62
C SER A 246 17.73 25.90 7.15
N ALA A 247 17.47 24.82 6.43
CA ALA A 247 17.81 23.46 6.83
C ALA A 247 19.25 23.06 6.47
N TYR A 248 19.89 23.75 5.55
CA TYR A 248 21.30 23.51 5.23
C TYR A 248 22.20 23.81 6.43
N PRO A 249 23.34 23.11 6.60
CA PRO A 249 24.29 23.37 7.67
C PRO A 249 24.74 24.83 7.69
N GLY A 250 24.34 25.59 8.70
CA GLY A 250 24.58 27.05 8.79
C GLY A 250 23.67 27.86 7.84
N GLY A 251 22.68 27.23 7.23
CA GLY A 251 21.71 27.84 6.32
C GLY A 251 20.79 28.86 7.00
N SER A 252 20.19 29.70 6.22
CA SER A 252 19.21 30.69 6.66
C SER A 252 18.31 31.07 5.49
N HIS A 253 17.04 31.34 5.78
CA HIS A 253 16.16 31.97 4.82
C HIS A 253 16.70 33.35 4.36
N ILE A 254 16.18 33.85 3.23
CA ILE A 254 16.39 35.22 2.82
C ILE A 254 15.08 36.00 2.87
N THR A 255 15.16 37.34 2.84
CA THR A 255 13.98 38.20 2.82
C THR A 255 14.10 39.17 1.65
N LEU A 256 13.10 39.11 0.72
CA LEU A 256 12.95 40.01 -0.40
C LEU A 256 11.51 40.54 -0.41
N ASP A 257 11.29 41.78 -0.79
CA ASP A 257 9.98 42.43 -0.73
C ASP A 257 9.22 42.30 0.59
N GLY A 258 9.97 42.19 1.69
CA GLY A 258 9.41 42.00 3.03
C GLY A 258 8.83 40.60 3.28
N LYS A 259 9.10 39.64 2.38
CA LYS A 259 8.66 38.24 2.50
C LYS A 259 9.86 37.34 2.76
N LYS A 260 9.67 36.39 3.69
CA LYS A 260 10.60 35.31 3.94
C LYS A 260 10.57 34.32 2.78
N ILE A 261 11.74 33.95 2.26
CA ILE A 261 11.90 32.89 1.26
C ILE A 261 12.71 31.79 1.94
N ASP A 262 12.14 30.62 2.10
CA ASP A 262 12.74 29.46 2.74
C ASP A 262 12.49 28.19 1.95
N THR A 263 11.22 27.89 1.64
CA THR A 263 10.81 26.73 0.84
C THR A 263 11.14 26.95 -0.64
N TYR A 264 11.78 25.97 -1.24
CA TYR A 264 12.02 25.93 -2.69
C TYR A 264 11.89 24.50 -3.22
N ALA A 265 11.70 24.38 -4.52
CA ALA A 265 11.82 23.12 -5.25
C ALA A 265 12.68 23.32 -6.49
N CYS A 266 13.23 22.25 -7.05
CA CYS A 266 14.02 22.34 -8.25
C CYS A 266 13.86 21.13 -9.19
N SER A 267 14.06 21.36 -10.50
CA SER A 267 14.08 20.30 -11.51
C SER A 267 15.00 20.69 -12.67
N SER A 268 15.33 19.71 -13.51
CA SER A 268 16.23 19.83 -14.64
C SER A 268 15.52 20.24 -15.93
N GLU A 269 16.25 20.90 -16.82
CA GLU A 269 15.84 21.19 -18.20
C GLU A 269 15.68 19.92 -19.05
N LEU A 270 16.60 18.96 -18.87
CA LEU A 270 16.77 17.81 -19.76
C LEU A 270 16.52 16.50 -19.05
N ASN A 271 15.82 15.59 -19.74
CA ASN A 271 15.71 14.18 -19.37
C ASN A 271 16.99 13.38 -19.70
N GLY A 272 17.02 12.11 -19.32
CA GLY A 272 18.15 11.20 -19.53
C GLY A 272 18.59 11.06 -20.98
N GLN A 273 17.69 11.22 -21.95
CA GLN A 273 17.94 11.12 -23.39
C GLN A 273 18.34 12.46 -24.04
N ASN A 274 18.57 13.51 -23.26
CA ASN A 274 18.83 14.88 -23.70
C ASN A 274 17.64 15.58 -24.42
N GLY A 275 16.42 15.09 -24.24
CA GLY A 275 15.18 15.78 -24.58
C GLY A 275 14.79 16.77 -23.48
N LEU A 276 13.66 17.48 -23.65
CA LEU A 276 13.04 18.24 -22.57
C LEU A 276 12.64 17.29 -21.45
N SER A 277 12.84 17.70 -20.20
CA SER A 277 12.20 17.07 -19.06
C SER A 277 10.69 17.27 -19.12
N GLY A 278 9.92 16.24 -18.75
CA GLY A 278 8.48 16.35 -18.61
C GLY A 278 8.08 17.20 -17.41
N ILE A 279 6.76 17.44 -17.28
CA ILE A 279 6.21 18.18 -16.13
C ILE A 279 6.09 17.30 -14.87
N GLY A 280 6.24 15.97 -14.99
CA GLY A 280 6.01 15.05 -13.87
C GLY A 280 6.89 15.38 -12.67
N THR A 281 8.21 15.56 -12.87
CA THR A 281 9.12 15.97 -11.79
C THR A 281 8.77 17.37 -11.26
N ILE A 282 8.39 18.33 -12.14
CA ILE A 282 7.98 19.67 -11.69
C ILE A 282 6.73 19.57 -10.80
N CYS A 283 5.74 18.76 -11.21
CA CYS A 283 4.51 18.58 -10.45
C CYS A 283 4.75 17.82 -9.13
N HIS A 284 5.65 16.82 -9.11
CA HIS A 284 6.03 16.07 -7.91
C HIS A 284 6.68 17.00 -6.87
N GLU A 285 7.77 17.70 -7.24
CA GLU A 285 8.47 18.60 -6.32
C GLU A 285 7.60 19.78 -5.87
N PHE A 286 6.75 20.27 -6.75
CA PHE A 286 5.77 21.30 -6.37
C PHE A 286 4.73 20.77 -5.38
N SER A 287 4.34 19.51 -5.49
CA SER A 287 3.38 18.88 -4.59
C SER A 287 3.92 18.71 -3.17
N HIS A 288 5.24 18.57 -3.01
CA HIS A 288 5.87 18.66 -1.69
C HIS A 288 5.69 20.04 -1.06
N CYS A 289 5.80 21.11 -1.84
CA CYS A 289 5.46 22.47 -1.36
C CYS A 289 3.99 22.58 -0.89
N LEU A 290 3.09 21.75 -1.41
CA LEU A 290 1.72 21.61 -0.93
C LEU A 290 1.61 20.71 0.32
N GLY A 291 2.67 20.02 0.71
CA GLY A 291 2.76 19.21 1.92
C GLY A 291 2.46 17.73 1.72
N LEU A 292 2.51 17.22 0.50
CA LEU A 292 2.42 15.79 0.24
C LEU A 292 3.78 15.12 0.48
N PRO A 293 3.84 13.98 1.17
CA PRO A 293 5.06 13.19 1.32
C PRO A 293 5.29 12.28 0.10
N ASP A 294 6.45 11.63 0.06
CA ASP A 294 6.72 10.53 -0.86
C ASP A 294 5.98 9.26 -0.45
N TRP A 295 5.50 8.50 -1.43
CA TRP A 295 4.88 7.20 -1.21
C TRP A 295 5.82 6.04 -1.49
N TYR A 296 6.99 6.24 -2.09
CA TYR A 296 7.97 5.17 -2.27
C TYR A 296 8.69 4.85 -0.95
N ASP A 297 9.26 3.67 -0.88
CA ASP A 297 10.12 3.26 0.24
C ASP A 297 11.48 3.97 0.15
N VAL A 298 11.70 5.00 0.94
CA VAL A 298 12.93 5.81 0.93
C VAL A 298 14.20 5.02 1.33
N TYR A 299 14.04 3.80 1.85
CA TYR A 299 15.15 2.88 2.07
C TYR A 299 15.38 1.90 0.92
N TYR A 300 14.47 1.84 -0.03
CA TYR A 300 14.51 0.90 -1.15
C TYR A 300 14.72 -0.54 -0.66
N SER A 301 14.01 -0.91 0.42
CA SER A 301 14.05 -2.23 1.02
C SER A 301 13.16 -3.25 0.30
N GLY A 302 12.31 -2.79 -0.60
CA GLY A 302 11.45 -3.60 -1.46
C GLY A 302 9.96 -3.46 -1.18
N ASN A 303 9.55 -2.44 -0.42
CA ASN A 303 8.13 -2.12 -0.23
C ASN A 303 7.58 -1.45 -1.48
N PHE A 304 6.35 -1.80 -1.85
CA PHE A 304 5.71 -1.33 -3.08
C PHE A 304 5.40 0.17 -3.07
N GLY A 305 4.92 0.71 -1.95
CA GLY A 305 4.41 2.08 -1.89
C GLY A 305 3.13 2.26 -2.69
N MET A 306 3.13 3.23 -3.61
CA MET A 306 2.07 3.48 -4.59
C MET A 306 2.55 3.28 -6.03
N CYS A 307 3.84 3.09 -6.24
CA CYS A 307 4.50 2.86 -7.51
C CYS A 307 4.02 3.80 -8.63
N ASP A 308 3.69 3.28 -9.81
CA ASP A 308 3.25 4.08 -10.97
C ASP A 308 1.83 4.68 -10.79
N PHE A 309 1.09 4.31 -9.74
CA PHE A 309 -0.28 4.81 -9.51
C PHE A 309 -0.33 6.21 -8.86
N SER A 310 0.77 6.76 -8.40
CA SER A 310 0.83 8.09 -7.79
C SER A 310 1.92 8.97 -8.38
N LEU A 311 1.62 10.28 -8.50
CA LEU A 311 2.61 11.32 -8.81
C LEU A 311 3.72 11.35 -7.75
N MET A 312 3.39 11.13 -6.47
CA MET A 312 4.33 11.19 -5.35
C MET A 312 5.17 9.92 -5.19
N ASP A 313 5.24 9.13 -6.25
CA ASP A 313 6.05 7.93 -6.40
C ASP A 313 6.55 7.85 -7.86
N MET A 314 6.78 6.66 -8.40
CA MET A 314 7.28 6.43 -9.76
C MET A 314 6.37 7.00 -10.86
N GLY A 315 5.08 7.22 -10.58
CA GLY A 315 4.14 7.81 -11.52
C GLY A 315 4.59 9.16 -12.11
N SER A 316 5.45 9.90 -11.38
CA SER A 316 6.04 11.16 -11.91
C SER A 316 6.77 10.98 -13.24
N TYR A 317 7.21 9.76 -13.56
CA TYR A 317 7.92 9.43 -14.80
C TYR A 317 7.06 8.84 -15.91
N LEU A 318 5.76 8.64 -15.69
CA LEU A 318 4.87 8.09 -16.72
C LEU A 318 4.85 8.94 -17.98
N GLY A 319 4.90 8.27 -19.13
CA GLY A 319 5.03 8.94 -20.43
C GLY A 319 6.30 9.77 -20.55
N ASP A 320 7.42 9.31 -20.00
CA ASP A 320 8.68 10.07 -19.87
C ASP A 320 8.53 11.39 -19.08
N GLY A 321 7.58 11.42 -18.13
CA GLY A 321 7.23 12.60 -17.34
C GLY A 321 6.33 13.60 -18.05
N MET A 322 5.97 13.35 -19.32
CA MET A 322 5.10 14.26 -20.09
C MET A 322 3.62 14.14 -19.71
N THR A 323 3.24 13.00 -19.11
CA THR A 323 1.87 12.70 -18.72
C THR A 323 1.87 11.96 -17.38
N PRO A 324 2.17 12.67 -16.27
CA PRO A 324 2.07 12.06 -14.94
C PRO A 324 0.61 11.68 -14.61
N PRO A 325 0.36 10.70 -13.73
CA PRO A 325 -0.98 10.23 -13.44
C PRO A 325 -1.78 11.28 -12.67
N ASN A 326 -3.09 11.08 -12.58
CA ASN A 326 -3.91 11.86 -11.67
C ASN A 326 -3.42 11.72 -10.22
N TYR A 327 -3.64 12.74 -9.42
CA TYR A 327 -3.60 12.63 -7.97
C TYR A 327 -4.53 11.51 -7.52
N THR A 328 -4.10 10.72 -6.54
CA THR A 328 -4.93 9.72 -5.88
C THR A 328 -6.09 10.37 -5.10
N ALA A 329 -7.08 9.58 -4.71
CA ALA A 329 -8.16 10.03 -3.85
C ALA A 329 -7.64 10.69 -2.55
N TRP A 330 -6.57 10.12 -1.97
CA TRP A 330 -5.94 10.66 -0.77
C TRP A 330 -5.32 12.04 -0.98
N GLU A 331 -4.56 12.19 -2.04
CA GLU A 331 -3.88 13.46 -2.39
C GLU A 331 -4.88 14.58 -2.68
N ARG A 332 -5.98 14.25 -3.40
CA ARG A 332 -7.07 15.19 -3.65
C ARG A 332 -7.82 15.57 -2.37
N TRP A 333 -8.07 14.59 -1.50
CA TRP A 333 -8.72 14.82 -0.21
C TRP A 333 -7.85 15.66 0.73
N TYR A 334 -6.57 15.31 0.86
CA TYR A 334 -5.60 16.08 1.63
C TYR A 334 -5.52 17.54 1.16
N SER A 335 -5.53 17.77 -0.15
CA SER A 335 -5.49 19.10 -0.76
C SER A 335 -6.81 19.87 -0.61
N GLY A 336 -7.86 19.24 -0.12
CA GLY A 336 -9.21 19.85 0.03
C GLY A 336 -9.98 19.98 -1.28
N TRP A 337 -9.68 19.17 -2.27
CA TRP A 337 -10.30 19.22 -3.61
C TRP A 337 -11.46 18.25 -3.76
N THR A 338 -11.47 17.17 -3.01
CA THR A 338 -12.57 16.20 -2.93
C THR A 338 -12.81 15.78 -1.48
N GLU A 339 -14.01 15.24 -1.23
CA GLU A 339 -14.35 14.62 0.05
C GLU A 339 -14.87 13.22 -0.26
N PRO A 340 -14.19 12.15 0.18
CA PRO A 340 -14.66 10.79 -0.04
C PRO A 340 -15.99 10.53 0.66
N ILE A 341 -16.87 9.79 0.00
CA ILE A 341 -18.18 9.40 0.56
C ILE A 341 -17.95 8.20 1.48
N GLU A 342 -18.34 8.32 2.74
CA GLU A 342 -18.21 7.22 3.69
C GLU A 342 -19.22 6.10 3.38
N LEU A 343 -18.72 4.87 3.25
CA LEU A 343 -19.54 3.67 3.20
C LEU A 343 -19.73 3.13 4.61
N THR A 344 -20.98 2.99 5.01
CA THR A 344 -21.37 2.57 6.37
C THR A 344 -21.78 1.09 6.39
N ALA A 345 -22.14 0.59 7.59
CA ALA A 345 -22.51 -0.81 7.80
C ALA A 345 -23.76 -1.29 7.03
N ASP A 346 -24.48 -0.39 6.36
CA ASP A 346 -25.59 -0.76 5.48
C ASP A 346 -25.07 -1.30 4.15
N THR A 347 -25.76 -2.29 3.58
CA THR A 347 -25.44 -2.77 2.23
C THR A 347 -25.71 -1.65 1.23
N THR A 348 -24.67 -1.25 0.53
CA THR A 348 -24.71 -0.18 -0.48
C THR A 348 -24.27 -0.73 -1.84
N ALA A 349 -25.11 -0.57 -2.86
CA ALA A 349 -24.72 -0.87 -4.24
C ALA A 349 -24.28 0.43 -4.94
N ILE A 350 -23.04 0.45 -5.42
CA ILE A 350 -22.49 1.52 -6.24
C ILE A 350 -22.57 1.07 -7.70
N SER A 351 -23.20 1.87 -8.54
CA SER A 351 -23.35 1.58 -9.96
C SER A 351 -22.81 2.73 -10.80
N GLY A 352 -21.98 2.42 -11.78
CA GLY A 352 -21.49 3.41 -12.72
C GLY A 352 -20.58 4.48 -12.10
N MET A 353 -19.68 4.09 -11.17
CA MET A 353 -18.68 4.98 -10.59
C MET A 353 -17.75 5.48 -11.69
N LEU A 354 -17.80 6.78 -11.97
CA LEU A 354 -16.93 7.45 -12.94
C LEU A 354 -15.47 7.42 -12.50
N SER A 355 -14.55 7.54 -13.47
CA SER A 355 -13.12 7.64 -13.20
C SER A 355 -12.73 8.97 -12.57
N LEU A 356 -11.55 9.03 -11.94
CA LEU A 356 -10.97 10.28 -11.43
C LEU A 356 -10.78 11.32 -12.53
N THR A 357 -10.45 10.88 -13.74
CA THR A 357 -10.34 11.76 -14.94
C THR A 357 -11.67 12.47 -15.25
N GLU A 358 -12.80 11.80 -14.96
CA GLU A 358 -14.15 12.35 -15.16
C GLU A 358 -14.72 13.00 -13.88
N ASN A 359 -13.86 13.23 -12.88
CA ASN A 359 -14.24 13.75 -11.57
C ASN A 359 -15.26 12.86 -10.85
N GLY A 360 -15.08 11.53 -10.96
CA GLY A 360 -15.89 10.54 -10.25
C GLY A 360 -15.79 10.67 -8.74
N ASN A 361 -16.81 10.20 -8.06
CA ASN A 361 -16.82 10.13 -6.60
C ASN A 361 -15.76 9.13 -6.13
N THR A 362 -15.19 9.42 -4.97
CA THR A 362 -14.33 8.50 -4.22
C THR A 362 -15.06 8.05 -2.96
N TYR A 363 -14.70 6.88 -2.42
CA TYR A 363 -15.36 6.34 -1.25
C TYR A 363 -14.33 5.99 -0.18
N VAL A 364 -14.76 6.00 1.09
CA VAL A 364 -13.93 5.63 2.24
C VAL A 364 -14.64 4.60 3.11
N ILE A 365 -13.89 3.60 3.56
CA ILE A 365 -14.32 2.61 4.56
C ILE A 365 -13.36 2.71 5.74
N TYR A 366 -13.86 3.04 6.93
CA TYR A 366 -13.04 3.17 8.11
C TYR A 366 -12.95 1.88 8.92
N ASN A 367 -11.79 1.66 9.53
CA ASN A 367 -11.68 0.81 10.71
C ASN A 367 -12.38 1.55 11.88
N GLU A 368 -13.54 1.06 12.30
CA GLU A 368 -14.37 1.78 13.29
C GLU A 368 -13.75 1.87 14.69
N ALA A 369 -12.78 1.03 15.01
CA ALA A 369 -12.03 1.13 16.26
C ALA A 369 -10.88 2.13 16.17
N ASN A 370 -10.33 2.36 14.97
CA ASN A 370 -9.26 3.30 14.71
C ASN A 370 -9.48 4.01 13.36
N ARG A 371 -10.20 5.11 13.34
CA ARG A 371 -10.55 5.83 12.10
C ARG A 371 -9.37 6.52 11.40
N ASN A 372 -8.16 6.45 11.94
CA ASN A 372 -6.95 6.79 11.20
C ASN A 372 -6.56 5.69 10.20
N GLU A 373 -7.09 4.47 10.38
CA GLU A 373 -6.94 3.39 9.42
C GLU A 373 -8.21 3.22 8.59
N TYR A 374 -8.06 3.23 7.27
CA TYR A 374 -9.18 3.20 6.34
C TYR A 374 -8.76 2.72 4.95
N TYR A 375 -9.77 2.32 4.17
CA TYR A 375 -9.62 2.09 2.74
C TYR A 375 -10.17 3.26 1.96
N LEU A 376 -9.47 3.67 0.90
CA LEU A 376 -9.97 4.61 -0.10
C LEU A 376 -10.20 3.88 -1.42
N LEU A 377 -11.35 4.16 -2.05
CA LEU A 377 -11.78 3.54 -3.29
C LEU A 377 -11.86 4.60 -4.37
N GLU A 378 -11.22 4.34 -5.49
CA GLU A 378 -11.22 5.23 -6.66
C GLU A 378 -11.21 4.42 -7.95
N ASN A 379 -11.92 4.90 -8.97
CA ASN A 379 -11.89 4.30 -10.29
C ASN A 379 -10.79 4.96 -11.12
N ARG A 380 -9.81 4.16 -11.55
CA ARG A 380 -8.70 4.57 -12.42
C ARG A 380 -8.93 4.00 -13.82
N GLN A 381 -8.82 4.84 -14.83
CA GLN A 381 -8.99 4.41 -16.23
C GLN A 381 -7.85 4.98 -17.05
N GLN A 382 -7.32 4.20 -18.00
CA GLN A 382 -6.22 4.61 -18.88
C GLN A 382 -6.66 5.72 -19.86
N THR A 383 -7.15 6.84 -19.31
CA THR A 383 -7.63 8.03 -20.04
C THR A 383 -7.11 9.31 -19.40
N GLY A 384 -7.14 10.40 -20.15
CA GLY A 384 -6.73 11.70 -19.62
C GLY A 384 -5.29 11.70 -19.11
N TRP A 385 -5.08 12.08 -17.86
CA TRP A 385 -3.76 12.05 -17.22
C TRP A 385 -3.34 10.63 -16.84
N ASP A 386 -4.29 9.70 -16.64
CA ASP A 386 -4.05 8.30 -16.32
C ASP A 386 -3.76 7.42 -17.54
N VAL A 387 -3.61 7.97 -18.73
CA VAL A 387 -3.47 7.21 -20.00
C VAL A 387 -2.29 6.23 -20.01
N ASN A 388 -1.28 6.47 -19.20
CA ASN A 388 -0.08 5.64 -19.10
C ASN A 388 -0.03 4.78 -17.85
N LEU A 389 -1.10 4.70 -17.06
CA LEU A 389 -1.15 3.77 -15.93
C LEU A 389 -0.94 2.31 -16.40
N PRO A 390 -0.28 1.48 -15.60
CA PRO A 390 -0.06 0.07 -15.95
C PRO A 390 -1.35 -0.74 -16.03
N SER A 391 -2.36 -0.40 -15.23
CA SER A 391 -3.67 -1.09 -15.21
C SER A 391 -4.83 -0.11 -15.03
N HIS A 392 -6.06 -0.64 -15.07
CA HIS A 392 -7.29 0.12 -14.93
C HIS A 392 -8.33 -0.66 -14.11
N GLY A 393 -9.30 0.04 -13.52
CA GLY A 393 -10.34 -0.53 -12.67
C GLY A 393 -10.48 0.17 -11.32
N LEU A 394 -11.02 -0.55 -10.33
CA LEU A 394 -11.13 -0.06 -8.97
C LEU A 394 -9.78 -0.21 -8.24
N MET A 395 -9.19 0.91 -7.89
CA MET A 395 -8.06 0.96 -6.96
C MET A 395 -8.57 1.05 -5.54
N VAL A 396 -8.06 0.21 -4.66
CA VAL A 396 -8.37 0.22 -3.23
C VAL A 396 -7.08 0.47 -2.47
N SER A 397 -6.92 1.69 -1.96
CA SER A 397 -5.76 2.05 -1.13
C SER A 397 -6.02 1.72 0.34
N HIS A 398 -5.02 1.16 1.02
CA HIS A 398 -5.00 0.95 2.46
C HIS A 398 -4.17 2.06 3.10
N VAL A 399 -4.77 2.81 3.99
CA VAL A 399 -4.13 3.91 4.71
C VAL A 399 -4.21 3.64 6.20
N ASP A 400 -3.07 3.67 6.91
CA ASP A 400 -2.97 3.74 8.37
C ASP A 400 -2.22 5.02 8.75
N TYR A 401 -2.98 6.13 8.82
CA TYR A 401 -2.44 7.47 8.96
C TYR A 401 -1.83 7.73 10.34
N ASP A 402 -0.55 8.04 10.35
CA ASP A 402 0.16 8.55 11.52
C ASP A 402 0.87 9.86 11.17
N PRO A 403 0.47 10.99 11.76
CA PRO A 403 1.05 12.29 11.42
C PRO A 403 2.57 12.36 11.64
N THR A 404 3.10 11.61 12.60
CA THR A 404 4.54 11.56 12.85
C THR A 404 5.27 10.88 11.70
N ILE A 405 4.75 9.75 11.21
CA ILE A 405 5.33 9.01 10.10
C ILE A 405 5.27 9.85 8.81
N TRP A 406 4.15 10.55 8.57
CA TRP A 406 4.02 11.49 7.45
C TRP A 406 5.01 12.64 7.53
N ASP A 407 5.16 13.27 8.71
CA ASP A 407 6.10 14.37 8.92
C ASP A 407 7.57 13.95 8.72
N TYR A 408 7.90 12.67 8.97
CA TYR A 408 9.23 12.11 8.74
C TYR A 408 9.45 11.59 7.30
N ASN A 409 8.47 11.67 6.42
CA ASN A 409 8.54 11.17 5.04
C ASN A 409 8.96 9.69 4.93
N ILE A 410 8.47 8.84 5.84
CA ILE A 410 8.77 7.40 5.88
C ILE A 410 7.52 6.54 5.83
N VAL A 411 6.50 7.01 5.10
CA VAL A 411 5.15 6.42 5.11
C VAL A 411 5.17 4.93 4.77
N ASN A 412 5.96 4.53 3.79
CA ASN A 412 6.10 3.14 3.34
C ASN A 412 7.49 2.54 3.60
N THR A 413 8.26 3.18 4.49
CA THR A 413 9.61 2.74 4.86
C THR A 413 9.62 2.14 6.26
N PHE A 414 10.12 0.91 6.40
CA PHE A 414 10.27 0.28 7.71
C PHE A 414 11.50 0.84 8.44
N THR A 415 11.31 1.25 9.69
CA THR A 415 12.41 1.69 10.53
C THR A 415 13.22 0.50 11.04
N GLU A 416 14.56 0.66 11.09
CA GLU A 416 15.45 -0.40 11.56
C GLU A 416 15.94 -0.13 13.00
N LYS A 417 16.14 -1.21 13.75
CA LYS A 417 16.71 -1.09 15.09
C LYS A 417 18.11 -0.44 15.06
N GLY A 418 18.24 0.66 15.82
CA GLY A 418 19.48 1.43 15.93
C GLY A 418 19.69 2.48 14.84
N ASP A 419 18.66 2.76 14.03
CA ASP A 419 18.66 3.95 13.18
C ASP A 419 18.35 5.24 13.97
N ASP A 420 18.47 6.39 13.32
CA ASP A 420 18.24 7.67 13.98
C ASP A 420 16.75 7.93 14.25
N TYR A 421 15.82 7.25 13.56
CA TYR A 421 14.38 7.32 13.83
C TYR A 421 14.04 6.68 15.18
N GLU A 422 14.62 5.50 15.52
CA GLU A 422 14.42 4.85 16.81
C GLU A 422 14.88 5.76 17.97
N GLN A 423 15.99 6.51 17.77
CA GLN A 423 16.50 7.47 18.77
C GLN A 423 15.54 8.64 19.01
N GLN A 424 14.69 8.97 18.02
CA GLN A 424 13.63 9.97 18.13
C GLN A 424 12.32 9.38 18.66
N GLY A 425 12.26 8.08 18.93
CA GLY A 425 11.07 7.38 19.35
C GLY A 425 10.07 7.14 18.21
N VAL A 426 10.54 7.17 16.95
CA VAL A 426 9.72 6.93 15.75
C VAL A 426 9.94 5.49 15.30
N SER A 427 8.84 4.76 15.09
CA SER A 427 8.86 3.38 14.62
C SER A 427 7.78 3.19 13.57
N ASN A 428 8.16 2.65 12.42
CA ASN A 428 7.26 2.24 11.37
C ASN A 428 7.57 0.79 10.97
N ASP A 429 6.59 -0.09 11.11
CA ASP A 429 6.72 -1.54 10.94
C ASP A 429 5.89 -2.11 9.79
N HIS A 430 5.16 -1.26 9.06
CA HIS A 430 4.36 -1.63 7.90
C HIS A 430 4.22 -0.46 6.92
N GLN A 431 3.80 -0.78 5.69
CA GLN A 431 3.42 0.23 4.71
C GLN A 431 2.10 0.88 5.15
N ARG A 432 2.06 2.22 5.18
CA ARG A 432 0.90 2.98 5.69
C ARG A 432 0.09 3.67 4.61
N MET A 433 0.54 3.65 3.39
CA MET A 433 -0.17 4.12 2.20
C MET A 433 0.23 3.24 1.03
N THR A 434 -0.55 2.19 0.76
CA THR A 434 -0.32 1.24 -0.34
C THR A 434 -1.66 0.79 -0.91
N ILE A 435 -1.64 -0.08 -1.92
CA ILE A 435 -2.86 -0.61 -2.54
C ILE A 435 -3.08 -2.07 -2.17
N PHE A 436 -4.31 -2.55 -2.34
CA PHE A 436 -4.59 -3.97 -2.41
C PHE A 436 -4.39 -4.44 -3.85
N HIS A 437 -3.44 -5.32 -4.05
CA HIS A 437 -3.14 -5.93 -5.35
C HIS A 437 -4.16 -7.02 -5.66
N ALA A 438 -4.94 -6.86 -6.74
CA ALA A 438 -6.00 -7.79 -7.05
C ALA A 438 -5.50 -9.22 -7.30
N ASP A 439 -4.26 -9.38 -7.77
CA ASP A 439 -3.60 -10.68 -7.95
C ASP A 439 -2.88 -11.20 -6.71
N ASN A 440 -2.87 -10.42 -5.62
CA ASN A 440 -2.16 -10.70 -4.36
C ASN A 440 -0.63 -10.79 -4.51
N GLU A 441 -0.05 -10.13 -5.51
CA GLU A 441 1.39 -10.01 -5.70
C GLU A 441 1.82 -8.55 -5.46
N ASP A 442 2.44 -8.25 -4.32
CA ASP A 442 2.90 -6.91 -3.90
C ASP A 442 4.36 -6.63 -4.26
N GLY A 443 4.93 -7.42 -5.15
CA GLY A 443 6.33 -7.29 -5.55
C GLY A 443 6.53 -6.05 -6.43
N GLU A 444 7.64 -5.32 -6.20
CA GLU A 444 8.15 -4.40 -7.21
C GLU A 444 8.25 -5.14 -8.55
N SER A 445 7.67 -4.56 -9.60
CA SER A 445 7.91 -5.04 -10.95
C SER A 445 9.39 -4.98 -11.25
N LEU A 446 10.01 -6.14 -11.34
CA LEU A 446 11.43 -6.27 -11.55
C LEU A 446 11.74 -6.37 -13.05
N TYR A 447 12.98 -6.17 -13.41
CA TYR A 447 13.45 -6.35 -14.77
C TYR A 447 13.40 -7.81 -15.18
N ASP A 448 13.06 -8.04 -16.44
CA ASP A 448 13.19 -9.37 -17.06
C ASP A 448 14.68 -9.80 -17.15
N ASP A 449 14.92 -11.05 -17.54
CA ASP A 449 16.27 -11.61 -17.71
C ASP A 449 17.13 -10.84 -18.74
N TYR A 450 16.52 -9.97 -19.54
CA TYR A 450 17.19 -9.11 -20.53
C TYR A 450 17.44 -7.70 -20.01
N GLY A 451 16.96 -7.38 -18.78
CA GLY A 451 17.09 -6.08 -18.15
C GLY A 451 16.11 -5.04 -18.69
N ASN A 452 14.97 -5.46 -19.23
CA ASN A 452 13.87 -4.57 -19.51
C ASN A 452 12.96 -4.49 -18.28
N TYR A 453 12.47 -3.30 -17.99
CA TYR A 453 11.50 -3.11 -16.91
C TYR A 453 10.22 -3.90 -17.22
N ASN A 454 9.79 -4.69 -16.27
CA ASN A 454 8.63 -5.54 -16.41
C ASN A 454 7.53 -5.07 -15.46
N PHE A 455 6.49 -4.46 -16.00
CA PHE A 455 5.28 -4.03 -15.27
C PHE A 455 4.36 -5.20 -14.87
N TYR A 456 4.86 -6.44 -14.89
CA TYR A 456 3.98 -7.61 -14.82
C TYR A 456 3.14 -7.68 -13.56
N SER A 457 3.61 -7.24 -12.39
CA SER A 457 2.75 -7.22 -11.22
C SER A 457 1.73 -6.07 -11.29
N GLU A 458 2.14 -4.88 -11.67
CA GLU A 458 1.31 -3.68 -11.66
C GLU A 458 0.13 -3.71 -12.66
N ILE A 459 0.24 -4.49 -13.76
CA ILE A 459 -0.86 -4.62 -14.73
C ILE A 459 -2.04 -5.43 -14.20
N HIS A 460 -1.90 -6.09 -13.03
CA HIS A 460 -2.91 -6.96 -12.45
C HIS A 460 -3.42 -6.47 -11.09
N ASP A 461 -2.99 -5.27 -10.66
CA ASP A 461 -3.25 -4.75 -9.33
C ASP A 461 -4.66 -4.25 -9.09
N LEU A 462 -5.32 -3.72 -10.14
CA LEU A 462 -6.64 -3.12 -9.98
C LEU A 462 -7.78 -4.12 -10.21
N TYR A 463 -8.85 -3.96 -9.44
CA TYR A 463 -10.04 -4.81 -9.52
C TYR A 463 -10.98 -4.42 -10.66
N PRO A 464 -11.67 -5.40 -11.32
CA PRO A 464 -11.51 -6.84 -11.15
C PRO A 464 -10.34 -7.41 -11.96
N TYR A 465 -9.69 -8.42 -11.44
CA TYR A 465 -8.67 -9.14 -12.19
C TYR A 465 -8.96 -10.66 -12.22
N ASN A 466 -8.98 -11.28 -13.39
CA ASN A 466 -9.11 -12.73 -13.62
C ASN A 466 -10.17 -13.44 -12.77
N GLY A 467 -11.33 -12.79 -12.57
CA GLY A 467 -12.42 -13.28 -11.73
C GLY A 467 -12.27 -12.97 -10.25
N LEU A 468 -11.19 -12.32 -9.83
CA LEU A 468 -11.03 -11.73 -8.50
C LEU A 468 -11.80 -10.40 -8.48
N ASP A 469 -13.02 -10.46 -8.00
CA ASP A 469 -14.01 -9.38 -8.03
C ASP A 469 -14.47 -8.93 -6.66
N SER A 470 -13.66 -9.24 -5.63
CA SER A 470 -14.05 -8.95 -4.25
C SER A 470 -12.84 -8.75 -3.35
N LEU A 471 -13.01 -7.86 -2.34
CA LEU A 471 -12.06 -7.65 -1.25
C LEU A 471 -12.82 -7.79 0.06
N THR A 472 -12.65 -8.92 0.74
CA THR A 472 -13.41 -9.30 1.93
C THR A 472 -12.47 -9.88 2.99
N ASN A 473 -13.00 -10.24 4.15
CA ASN A 473 -12.24 -10.97 5.17
C ASN A 473 -11.88 -12.42 4.76
N ARG A 474 -12.29 -12.86 3.57
CA ARG A 474 -12.07 -14.24 3.04
C ARG A 474 -11.51 -14.27 1.64
N SER A 475 -11.41 -13.14 0.95
CA SER A 475 -10.77 -13.07 -0.37
C SER A 475 -9.25 -13.13 -0.27
N VAL A 476 -8.60 -13.33 -1.41
CA VAL A 476 -7.15 -13.20 -1.56
C VAL A 476 -6.89 -12.15 -2.63
N PRO A 477 -6.31 -10.98 -2.23
CA PRO A 477 -5.96 -10.59 -0.85
C PRO A 477 -7.18 -10.45 0.05
N ALA A 478 -6.98 -10.61 1.35
CA ALA A 478 -8.03 -10.37 2.34
C ALA A 478 -8.05 -8.90 2.79
N ALA A 479 -9.23 -8.40 3.16
CA ALA A 479 -9.46 -7.03 3.67
C ALA A 479 -8.88 -6.86 5.08
N LYS A 480 -7.55 -6.95 5.22
CA LYS A 480 -6.81 -6.87 6.49
C LYS A 480 -6.64 -5.43 6.94
N VAL A 481 -6.63 -5.25 8.26
CA VAL A 481 -6.27 -4.01 8.95
C VAL A 481 -5.16 -4.28 9.97
N TYR A 482 -4.29 -3.29 10.20
CA TYR A 482 -3.20 -3.39 11.18
C TYR A 482 -3.71 -3.24 12.61
N ASN A 483 -4.68 -2.35 12.81
CA ASN A 483 -5.29 -2.09 14.12
C ASN A 483 -6.53 -2.97 14.28
N ALA A 484 -6.66 -3.63 15.44
CA ALA A 484 -7.85 -4.44 15.72
C ALA A 484 -9.13 -3.61 15.58
N ASN A 485 -10.13 -4.15 14.90
CA ASN A 485 -11.43 -3.51 14.70
C ASN A 485 -12.35 -3.71 15.91
N THR A 486 -13.57 -3.18 15.88
CA THR A 486 -14.54 -3.21 16.98
C THR A 486 -14.95 -4.61 17.42
N ASP A 487 -14.85 -5.60 16.56
CA ASP A 487 -15.08 -7.02 16.85
C ASP A 487 -13.84 -7.75 17.38
N GLY A 488 -12.69 -7.06 17.48
CA GLY A 488 -11.41 -7.58 17.91
C GLY A 488 -10.64 -8.32 16.80
N SER A 489 -11.18 -8.42 15.59
CA SER A 489 -10.48 -8.97 14.44
C SER A 489 -9.55 -7.95 13.80
N HIS A 490 -8.62 -8.43 12.94
CA HIS A 490 -7.78 -7.61 12.09
C HIS A 490 -8.30 -7.61 10.65
N PHE A 491 -9.62 -7.41 10.48
CA PHE A 491 -10.27 -7.28 9.19
C PHE A 491 -11.19 -6.08 9.17
N MET A 492 -11.38 -5.53 7.96
CA MET A 492 -12.36 -4.48 7.75
C MET A 492 -13.78 -5.05 7.91
N ASN A 493 -14.68 -4.33 8.63
CA ASN A 493 -16.06 -4.76 8.87
C ASN A 493 -16.95 -4.70 7.63
N LEU A 494 -16.52 -4.00 6.57
CA LEU A 494 -17.16 -3.96 5.28
C LEU A 494 -16.29 -4.64 4.24
N GLY A 495 -16.87 -5.49 3.44
CA GLY A 495 -16.24 -6.08 2.26
C GLY A 495 -16.80 -5.48 0.98
N LEU A 496 -16.00 -5.53 -0.07
CA LEU A 496 -16.36 -5.20 -1.43
C LEU A 496 -16.66 -6.48 -2.19
N TYR A 497 -17.75 -6.49 -2.93
CA TYR A 497 -18.25 -7.66 -3.65
C TYR A 497 -18.69 -7.29 -5.06
N ARG A 498 -18.60 -8.23 -5.99
CA ARG A 498 -19.08 -8.08 -7.37
C ARG A 498 -18.52 -6.83 -8.03
N ILE A 499 -17.24 -6.60 -7.83
CA ILE A 499 -16.55 -5.51 -8.48
C ILE A 499 -16.54 -5.81 -9.98
N THR A 500 -17.12 -4.91 -10.76
CA THR A 500 -17.21 -5.05 -12.21
C THR A 500 -16.78 -3.76 -12.87
N GLU A 501 -16.00 -3.88 -13.91
CA GLU A 501 -15.70 -2.79 -14.82
C GLU A 501 -16.64 -2.87 -16.01
N ASN A 502 -17.34 -1.79 -16.26
CA ASN A 502 -18.29 -1.70 -17.36
C ASN A 502 -17.58 -1.28 -18.66
N SER A 503 -18.18 -1.59 -19.81
CA SER A 503 -17.58 -1.30 -21.13
C SER A 503 -17.40 0.19 -21.42
N ASP A 504 -17.97 1.08 -20.62
CA ASP A 504 -17.82 2.53 -20.70
C ASP A 504 -16.74 3.05 -19.75
N GLY A 505 -15.99 2.16 -19.07
CA GLY A 505 -14.95 2.52 -18.12
C GLY A 505 -15.45 2.88 -16.71
N THR A 506 -16.75 2.81 -16.47
CA THR A 506 -17.28 2.95 -15.12
C THR A 506 -17.10 1.67 -14.31
N VAL A 507 -17.03 1.78 -12.98
CA VAL A 507 -16.93 0.64 -12.07
C VAL A 507 -18.21 0.51 -11.25
N SER A 508 -18.63 -0.71 -10.98
CA SER A 508 -19.76 -1.01 -10.10
C SER A 508 -19.35 -2.06 -9.07
N PHE A 509 -19.85 -1.95 -7.84
CA PHE A 509 -19.58 -2.90 -6.76
C PHE A 509 -20.66 -2.84 -5.69
N GLU A 510 -20.68 -3.83 -4.80
CA GLU A 510 -21.46 -3.83 -3.58
C GLU A 510 -20.55 -3.69 -2.35
N SER A 511 -20.86 -2.77 -1.45
CA SER A 511 -20.27 -2.72 -0.10
C SER A 511 -21.27 -3.28 0.88
N ARG A 512 -20.88 -4.24 1.70
CA ARG A 512 -21.75 -4.81 2.74
C ARG A 512 -20.92 -5.36 3.90
N PRO A 513 -21.56 -5.51 5.10
CA PRO A 513 -20.88 -6.09 6.26
C PRO A 513 -20.27 -7.46 5.93
N THR A 514 -19.03 -7.66 6.35
CA THR A 514 -18.33 -8.94 6.25
C THR A 514 -18.79 -9.92 7.33
N SER A 515 -19.56 -9.45 8.31
CA SER A 515 -20.08 -10.28 9.40
C SER A 515 -21.16 -11.23 8.91
N ALA A 516 -20.91 -12.49 9.18
CA ALA A 516 -21.73 -13.68 9.08
C ALA A 516 -22.01 -14.19 7.66
N PRO A 517 -21.59 -15.41 7.37
CA PRO A 517 -22.05 -16.12 6.18
C PRO A 517 -23.55 -16.35 6.32
N SER A 518 -24.34 -15.75 5.42
CA SER A 518 -25.70 -16.18 5.21
C SER A 518 -25.68 -17.60 4.62
N ASN A 519 -26.24 -18.54 5.33
CA ASN A 519 -26.53 -19.93 4.98
C ASN A 519 -25.48 -21.02 5.18
N ASP A 520 -24.32 -20.76 5.73
CA ASP A 520 -23.49 -21.83 6.26
C ASP A 520 -23.71 -21.97 7.78
N VAL A 521 -23.66 -23.21 8.23
CA VAL A 521 -23.91 -23.64 9.61
C VAL A 521 -23.37 -22.62 10.61
N PRO A 522 -24.14 -22.14 11.60
CA PRO A 522 -23.69 -21.10 12.50
C PRO A 522 -22.39 -21.53 13.17
N ILE A 523 -21.35 -20.71 13.01
CA ILE A 523 -20.08 -20.85 13.70
C ILE A 523 -20.36 -20.53 15.17
N VAL A 524 -20.71 -21.56 15.92
CA VAL A 524 -20.84 -21.49 17.37
C VAL A 524 -19.58 -22.14 17.94
N GLY A 525 -18.62 -21.31 18.33
CA GLY A 525 -17.40 -21.81 19.01
C GLY A 525 -16.11 -21.24 18.44
N ASP A 526 -15.10 -21.09 19.28
CA ASP A 526 -13.75 -20.75 18.88
C ASP A 526 -13.11 -21.90 18.09
N TYR A 527 -12.69 -21.67 16.87
CA TYR A 527 -11.91 -22.63 16.11
C TYR A 527 -10.50 -22.79 16.69
N LEU A 528 -10.01 -24.01 16.73
CA LEU A 528 -8.60 -24.33 16.98
C LEU A 528 -7.85 -24.59 15.67
N LEU A 529 -8.58 -24.91 14.62
CA LEU A 529 -8.13 -25.07 13.23
C LEU A 529 -9.34 -24.74 12.33
N HIS A 530 -9.13 -23.97 11.29
CA HIS A 530 -10.16 -23.69 10.30
C HIS A 530 -9.50 -23.47 8.95
N GLU A 531 -9.79 -24.34 7.99
CA GLU A 531 -9.25 -24.36 6.64
C GLU A 531 -10.40 -24.55 5.66
N THR A 532 -10.56 -23.63 4.73
CA THR A 532 -11.61 -23.71 3.70
C THR A 532 -11.06 -24.13 2.35
N PHE A 533 -9.75 -24.05 2.12
CA PHE A 533 -9.08 -24.26 0.83
C PHE A 533 -9.64 -23.38 -0.30
N ASP A 534 -10.37 -22.31 0.01
CA ASP A 534 -11.00 -21.42 -0.98
C ASP A 534 -9.99 -20.73 -1.91
N ASN A 535 -8.72 -20.63 -1.48
CA ASN A 535 -7.62 -20.09 -2.27
C ASN A 535 -7.00 -21.07 -3.28
N CYS A 536 -7.42 -22.35 -3.25
CA CYS A 536 -7.02 -23.32 -4.24
C CYS A 536 -7.73 -23.03 -5.57
N ASN A 537 -7.00 -23.17 -6.67
CA ASN A 537 -7.53 -23.05 -8.02
C ASN A 537 -7.35 -24.36 -8.80
N GLY A 538 -8.04 -24.52 -9.92
CA GLY A 538 -8.01 -25.71 -10.75
C GLY A 538 -9.42 -26.26 -10.99
N GLU A 539 -9.52 -27.49 -11.54
CA GLU A 539 -10.79 -28.13 -11.81
C GLU A 539 -11.07 -29.30 -10.86
N GLY A 540 -12.33 -29.54 -10.60
CA GLY A 540 -12.84 -30.65 -9.79
C GLY A 540 -13.28 -30.24 -8.39
N GLY A 541 -13.84 -31.19 -7.65
CA GLY A 541 -14.41 -30.93 -6.33
C GLY A 541 -15.62 -30.01 -6.39
N ASN A 542 -15.50 -28.77 -6.00
CA ASN A 542 -16.62 -27.84 -5.93
C ASN A 542 -17.23 -27.45 -7.29
N SER A 543 -16.49 -27.60 -8.40
CA SER A 543 -17.05 -27.48 -9.77
C SER A 543 -17.80 -28.74 -10.25
N GLY A 544 -17.93 -29.76 -9.41
CA GLY A 544 -18.71 -30.98 -9.70
C GLY A 544 -17.91 -32.09 -10.40
N GLY A 545 -16.64 -31.91 -10.73
CA GLY A 545 -15.78 -32.93 -11.30
C GLY A 545 -15.01 -33.70 -10.22
N PHE A 546 -15.12 -35.03 -10.17
CA PHE A 546 -14.40 -35.86 -9.20
C PHE A 546 -13.51 -36.92 -9.83
N GLY A 547 -13.34 -36.90 -11.17
CA GLY A 547 -12.56 -37.90 -11.89
C GLY A 547 -12.28 -37.48 -13.32
N GLY A 548 -11.63 -38.37 -14.11
CA GLY A 548 -11.28 -38.11 -15.50
C GLY A 548 -10.05 -37.25 -15.68
N THR A 549 -10.04 -36.37 -16.68
CA THR A 549 -8.99 -35.41 -16.92
C THR A 549 -9.44 -34.04 -16.37
N LEU A 550 -8.82 -33.59 -15.30
CA LEU A 550 -9.10 -32.29 -14.67
C LEU A 550 -7.84 -31.45 -14.75
N THR A 551 -7.96 -30.18 -15.05
CA THR A 551 -6.87 -29.22 -15.03
C THR A 551 -6.29 -29.13 -13.62
N MET A 552 -4.96 -29.24 -13.51
CA MET A 552 -4.26 -29.10 -12.23
C MET A 552 -4.10 -27.63 -11.93
N GLY A 553 -4.46 -27.26 -10.70
CA GLY A 553 -4.28 -25.93 -10.18
C GLY A 553 -3.22 -25.86 -9.08
N THR A 554 -3.03 -24.67 -8.55
CA THR A 554 -2.12 -24.40 -7.43
C THR A 554 -2.80 -24.79 -6.12
N PHE A 555 -2.11 -25.55 -5.27
CA PHE A 555 -2.52 -25.81 -3.90
C PHE A 555 -2.12 -24.63 -3.03
N SER A 556 -3.09 -23.87 -2.60
CA SER A 556 -2.93 -22.67 -1.78
C SER A 556 -3.89 -22.73 -0.58
N PRO A 557 -3.50 -23.38 0.52
CA PRO A 557 -4.34 -23.45 1.71
C PRO A 557 -4.40 -22.09 2.41
N ASP A 558 -5.47 -21.83 3.18
CA ASP A 558 -5.65 -20.60 3.97
C ASP A 558 -4.66 -20.53 5.15
N LEU A 559 -4.23 -21.71 5.65
CA LEU A 559 -3.31 -21.83 6.77
C LEU A 559 -1.98 -22.41 6.33
N ASP A 560 -0.90 -21.79 6.74
CA ASP A 560 0.44 -22.34 6.58
C ASP A 560 0.63 -23.63 7.38
N GLY A 561 1.50 -24.54 6.87
CA GLY A 561 1.90 -25.74 7.60
C GLY A 561 1.11 -27.00 7.23
N TRP A 562 0.31 -26.97 6.17
CA TRP A 562 -0.20 -28.20 5.55
C TRP A 562 0.95 -28.97 4.89
N ASP A 563 1.06 -30.25 5.21
CA ASP A 563 2.10 -31.14 4.67
C ASP A 563 1.45 -32.34 3.98
N ALA A 564 1.73 -32.56 2.69
CA ALA A 564 1.11 -33.60 1.90
C ALA A 564 2.09 -34.26 0.93
N THR A 565 1.85 -35.57 0.65
CA THR A 565 2.69 -36.31 -0.30
C THR A 565 2.54 -35.84 -1.74
N VAL A 566 1.33 -35.50 -2.15
CA VAL A 566 0.99 -34.86 -3.44
C VAL A 566 -0.17 -33.93 -3.17
N ALA A 567 0.07 -32.63 -3.27
CA ALA A 567 -0.98 -31.60 -3.13
C ALA A 567 -1.16 -30.88 -4.46
N ILE A 568 -2.39 -30.71 -4.88
CA ILE A 568 -2.81 -30.07 -6.12
C ILE A 568 -4.05 -29.23 -5.78
N GLY A 569 -4.15 -28.02 -6.30
CA GLY A 569 -5.37 -27.23 -6.20
C GLY A 569 -6.46 -27.79 -7.09
N ALA A 570 -7.71 -27.70 -6.62
CA ALA A 570 -8.92 -27.89 -7.39
C ALA A 570 -9.83 -26.68 -7.16
N ASP A 571 -11.05 -26.69 -7.69
CA ASP A 571 -11.96 -25.53 -7.53
C ASP A 571 -12.31 -25.32 -6.06
N ARG A 572 -11.60 -24.38 -5.40
CA ARG A 572 -11.73 -24.01 -3.98
C ARG A 572 -11.76 -25.23 -3.05
N CYS A 573 -10.87 -26.16 -3.28
CA CYS A 573 -10.64 -27.32 -2.42
C CYS A 573 -9.28 -27.95 -2.70
N GLY A 574 -8.77 -28.72 -1.76
CA GLY A 574 -7.53 -29.50 -1.92
C GLY A 574 -7.79 -30.81 -2.67
N ARG A 575 -6.90 -31.18 -3.60
CA ARG A 575 -6.85 -32.49 -4.24
C ARG A 575 -5.53 -33.16 -3.94
N PHE A 576 -5.58 -34.35 -3.33
CA PHE A 576 -4.42 -35.02 -2.83
C PHE A 576 -4.19 -36.40 -3.48
N GLY A 577 -2.92 -36.71 -3.75
CA GLY A 577 -2.51 -37.95 -4.38
C GLY A 577 -2.61 -37.95 -5.91
N ASN A 578 -2.01 -38.97 -6.52
CA ASN A 578 -2.09 -39.25 -7.96
C ASN A 578 -2.40 -40.75 -8.19
N SER A 579 -2.37 -41.20 -9.46
CA SER A 579 -2.69 -42.60 -9.80
C SER A 579 -1.77 -43.63 -9.15
N SER A 580 -0.58 -43.25 -8.72
CA SER A 580 0.45 -44.13 -8.15
C SER A 580 0.61 -43.94 -6.64
N THR A 581 0.44 -42.70 -6.14
CA THR A 581 0.73 -42.29 -4.77
C THR A 581 -0.54 -41.88 -4.03
N PRO A 582 -0.86 -42.50 -2.88
CA PRO A 582 -1.95 -42.05 -2.02
C PRO A 582 -1.71 -40.61 -1.54
N GLY A 583 -2.79 -39.87 -1.34
CA GLY A 583 -2.75 -38.45 -0.96
C GLY A 583 -2.72 -38.23 0.55
N PHE A 584 -1.70 -38.72 1.26
CA PHE A 584 -1.57 -38.46 2.69
C PHE A 584 -1.35 -36.98 2.95
N VAL A 585 -2.12 -36.42 3.90
CA VAL A 585 -2.02 -35.01 4.25
C VAL A 585 -2.13 -34.79 5.76
N ASN A 586 -1.28 -33.93 6.31
CA ASN A 586 -1.29 -33.46 7.68
C ASN A 586 -1.79 -32.03 7.75
N SER A 587 -2.68 -31.74 8.69
CA SER A 587 -3.05 -30.35 8.99
C SER A 587 -1.89 -29.61 9.68
N PRO A 588 -1.91 -28.27 9.73
CA PRO A 588 -1.14 -27.51 10.71
C PRO A 588 -1.39 -28.00 12.13
N SER A 589 -0.39 -27.83 13.00
CA SER A 589 -0.52 -28.23 14.41
C SER A 589 -1.27 -27.14 15.19
N PHE A 590 -2.20 -27.54 16.03
CA PHE A 590 -2.92 -26.67 16.96
C PHE A 590 -2.79 -27.18 18.42
N THR A 591 -3.08 -26.31 19.39
CA THR A 591 -3.05 -26.69 20.81
C THR A 591 -4.46 -27.09 21.25
N ALA A 592 -4.61 -28.35 21.69
CA ALA A 592 -5.86 -28.87 22.18
C ALA A 592 -6.30 -28.17 23.49
N VAL A 593 -7.61 -28.06 23.69
CA VAL A 593 -8.21 -27.64 24.97
C VAL A 593 -8.63 -28.83 25.79
N ALA A 594 -8.68 -28.68 27.10
CA ALA A 594 -9.01 -29.78 28.06
C ALA A 594 -10.53 -30.08 28.08
N ASP A 595 -11.11 -30.33 26.91
CA ASP A 595 -12.54 -30.73 26.77
C ASP A 595 -12.76 -31.48 25.46
N THR A 596 -13.98 -31.93 25.19
CA THR A 596 -14.34 -32.59 23.94
C THR A 596 -14.41 -31.61 22.79
N MET A 597 -13.51 -31.73 21.81
CA MET A 597 -13.47 -30.95 20.59
C MET A 597 -14.21 -31.65 19.46
N THR A 598 -14.60 -30.89 18.45
CA THR A 598 -15.25 -31.45 17.26
C THR A 598 -14.41 -31.15 16.02
N LEU A 599 -14.06 -32.19 15.26
CA LEU A 599 -13.48 -32.11 13.92
C LEU A 599 -14.60 -32.26 12.89
N SER A 600 -14.75 -31.30 12.00
CA SER A 600 -15.62 -31.38 10.82
C SER A 600 -14.83 -31.18 9.55
N PHE A 601 -15.22 -31.83 8.47
CA PHE A 601 -14.60 -31.68 7.15
C PHE A 601 -15.47 -32.31 6.07
N ARG A 602 -15.23 -31.95 4.78
CA ARG A 602 -15.78 -32.65 3.62
C ARG A 602 -14.70 -33.44 2.91
N ALA A 603 -15.00 -34.65 2.48
CA ALA A 603 -14.09 -35.45 1.66
C ALA A 603 -14.83 -36.23 0.57
N ALA A 604 -14.15 -36.44 -0.56
CA ALA A 604 -14.66 -37.21 -1.69
C ALA A 604 -13.53 -38.07 -2.29
N GLY A 605 -13.82 -39.35 -2.56
CA GLY A 605 -12.88 -40.20 -3.28
C GLY A 605 -12.83 -39.86 -4.77
N TRP A 606 -11.67 -40.03 -5.40
CA TRP A 606 -11.54 -39.87 -6.85
C TRP A 606 -12.41 -40.90 -7.57
N ASP A 607 -13.23 -40.43 -8.54
CA ASP A 607 -14.13 -41.28 -9.28
C ASP A 607 -13.40 -42.01 -10.45
N ALA A 608 -12.69 -43.06 -10.07
CA ALA A 608 -12.15 -44.02 -11.02
C ALA A 608 -12.18 -45.44 -10.40
N LYS A 609 -12.23 -46.44 -11.26
CA LYS A 609 -12.37 -47.85 -10.86
C LYS A 609 -11.24 -48.34 -9.91
N ARG A 610 -10.05 -47.76 -10.06
CA ARG A 610 -8.85 -48.15 -9.30
C ARG A 610 -8.65 -47.37 -8.01
N ASP A 611 -9.41 -46.32 -7.79
CA ASP A 611 -9.31 -45.51 -6.56
C ASP A 611 -10.25 -46.06 -5.49
N GLY A 612 -9.80 -46.10 -4.25
CA GLY A 612 -10.57 -46.59 -3.12
C GLY A 612 -11.46 -45.51 -2.50
N THR A 613 -12.29 -45.96 -1.54
CA THR A 613 -13.18 -45.07 -0.77
C THR A 613 -12.75 -44.94 0.70
N ASP A 614 -11.76 -45.71 1.15
CA ASP A 614 -11.36 -45.72 2.55
C ASP A 614 -10.54 -44.46 2.88
N LEU A 615 -10.86 -43.87 4.01
CA LEU A 615 -10.15 -42.73 4.60
C LEU A 615 -9.92 -43.02 6.08
N LEU A 616 -8.67 -43.14 6.50
CA LEU A 616 -8.29 -43.20 7.89
C LEU A 616 -7.92 -41.79 8.37
N VAL A 617 -8.58 -41.31 9.41
CA VAL A 617 -8.28 -40.03 10.08
C VAL A 617 -7.56 -40.32 11.38
N VAL A 618 -6.37 -39.73 11.56
CA VAL A 618 -5.51 -40.03 12.72
C VAL A 618 -5.20 -38.74 13.50
N LEU A 619 -5.35 -38.78 14.80
CA LEU A 619 -4.92 -37.73 15.73
C LEU A 619 -3.43 -37.92 16.03
N LYS A 620 -2.56 -37.15 15.41
CA LYS A 620 -1.12 -37.17 15.70
C LYS A 620 -0.80 -36.33 16.92
N GLY A 621 -0.71 -36.95 18.09
CA GLY A 621 -0.50 -36.33 19.40
C GLY A 621 -1.25 -37.12 20.49
N ASN A 622 -1.41 -36.53 21.68
CA ASN A 622 -2.18 -37.17 22.76
C ASN A 622 -3.69 -36.88 22.57
N GLY A 623 -4.32 -37.59 21.62
CA GLY A 623 -5.73 -37.45 21.31
C GLY A 623 -6.43 -38.79 21.14
N THR A 624 -7.73 -38.83 21.42
CA THR A 624 -8.58 -40.01 21.30
C THR A 624 -9.96 -39.61 20.81
N PHE A 625 -10.44 -40.26 19.73
CA PHE A 625 -11.81 -40.10 19.25
C PHE A 625 -12.80 -40.68 20.26
N VAL A 626 -13.87 -39.94 20.54
CA VAL A 626 -14.87 -40.34 21.57
C VAL A 626 -15.60 -41.61 21.15
N ASP A 627 -15.94 -41.75 19.87
CA ASP A 627 -16.79 -42.86 19.42
C ASP A 627 -15.99 -44.18 19.22
N SER A 628 -14.72 -44.12 18.78
CA SER A 628 -13.88 -45.30 18.60
C SER A 628 -13.02 -45.65 19.82
N GLN A 629 -12.84 -44.73 20.76
CA GLN A 629 -11.88 -44.82 21.85
C GLN A 629 -10.44 -45.14 21.36
N SER A 630 -10.12 -44.63 20.13
CA SER A 630 -8.83 -44.84 19.45
C SER A 630 -8.25 -43.50 19.01
N THR A 631 -6.97 -43.50 18.70
CA THR A 631 -6.27 -42.34 18.06
C THR A 631 -6.61 -42.19 16.58
N ASP A 632 -7.34 -43.15 16.00
CA ASP A 632 -7.71 -43.22 14.62
C ASP A 632 -9.20 -43.55 14.41
N MET A 633 -9.73 -43.11 13.25
CA MET A 633 -11.11 -43.33 12.83
C MET A 633 -11.13 -43.72 11.35
N SER A 634 -11.68 -44.89 11.04
CA SER A 634 -11.88 -45.35 9.68
C SER A 634 -13.22 -44.84 9.12
N LEU A 635 -13.18 -44.24 7.97
CA LEU A 635 -14.33 -43.67 7.29
C LEU A 635 -14.43 -44.19 5.85
N THR A 636 -15.60 -44.07 5.27
CA THR A 636 -15.82 -44.41 3.84
C THR A 636 -16.34 -43.21 3.07
N MET A 637 -15.56 -42.75 2.09
CA MET A 637 -15.93 -41.63 1.20
C MET A 637 -16.85 -42.07 0.08
N ALA A 638 -17.72 -41.20 -0.40
CA ALA A 638 -18.38 -41.37 -1.70
C ALA A 638 -17.39 -41.10 -2.84
N LYS A 639 -17.56 -41.79 -3.96
CA LYS A 639 -16.94 -41.42 -5.25
C LYS A 639 -17.90 -40.50 -6.02
N GLY A 640 -17.34 -39.44 -6.59
CA GLY A 640 -18.13 -38.52 -7.40
C GLY A 640 -19.08 -37.60 -6.61
N ALA A 641 -18.94 -37.54 -5.29
CA ALA A 641 -19.76 -36.66 -4.44
C ALA A 641 -19.07 -36.37 -3.11
N TRP A 642 -19.28 -35.20 -2.56
CA TRP A 642 -18.85 -34.82 -1.22
C TRP A 642 -19.59 -35.63 -0.13
N THR A 643 -18.86 -36.02 0.88
CA THR A 643 -19.38 -36.54 2.15
C THR A 643 -18.89 -35.66 3.29
N THR A 644 -19.80 -35.15 4.11
CA THR A 644 -19.46 -34.36 5.30
C THR A 644 -19.29 -35.27 6.52
N TYR A 645 -18.24 -35.05 7.28
CA TYR A 645 -17.94 -35.80 8.50
C TYR A 645 -17.91 -34.86 9.71
N THR A 646 -18.34 -35.39 10.85
CA THR A 646 -18.27 -34.70 12.14
C THR A 646 -17.83 -35.74 13.19
N LEU A 647 -16.64 -35.55 13.77
CA LEU A 647 -16.01 -36.45 14.68
C LEU A 647 -15.72 -35.74 16.00
N ARG A 648 -16.01 -36.39 17.15
CA ARG A 648 -15.69 -35.84 18.47
C ARG A 648 -14.43 -36.49 19.00
N PHE A 649 -13.57 -35.71 19.62
CA PHE A 649 -12.32 -36.19 20.21
C PHE A 649 -11.91 -35.38 21.43
N THR A 650 -11.09 -35.96 22.27
CA THR A 650 -10.38 -35.29 23.38
C THR A 650 -8.88 -35.37 23.13
N ALA A 651 -8.15 -34.36 23.54
CA ALA A 651 -6.69 -34.36 23.40
C ALA A 651 -6.05 -33.42 24.42
N THR A 652 -4.72 -33.53 24.58
CA THR A 652 -3.91 -32.60 25.38
C THR A 652 -2.64 -32.20 24.63
N GLY A 653 -2.21 -30.96 24.79
CA GLY A 653 -1.00 -30.44 24.17
C GLY A 653 -1.16 -30.17 22.67
N LYS A 654 -0.06 -30.15 21.92
CA LYS A 654 -0.06 -29.96 20.47
C LYS A 654 -0.50 -31.22 19.73
N LEU A 655 -1.29 -31.03 18.70
CA LEU A 655 -1.93 -32.05 17.91
C LEU A 655 -2.01 -31.62 16.45
N CYS A 656 -1.93 -32.55 15.48
CA CYS A 656 -2.36 -32.33 14.11
C CYS A 656 -3.28 -33.47 13.64
N ILE A 657 -4.11 -33.19 12.66
CA ILE A 657 -4.99 -34.16 12.03
C ILE A 657 -4.30 -34.72 10.78
N ASN A 658 -4.19 -36.02 10.69
CA ASN A 658 -3.65 -36.68 9.51
C ASN A 658 -4.75 -37.46 8.78
N PHE A 659 -4.90 -37.18 7.48
CA PHE A 659 -5.84 -37.84 6.59
C PHE A 659 -5.08 -38.84 5.71
N GLN A 660 -5.47 -40.10 5.76
CA GLN A 660 -4.82 -41.20 5.06
C GLN A 660 -5.83 -41.91 4.15
N PRO A 661 -6.02 -41.44 2.93
CA PRO A 661 -6.90 -42.10 1.96
C PRO A 661 -6.25 -43.35 1.39
N SER A 662 -7.05 -44.29 0.91
CA SER A 662 -6.53 -45.46 0.18
C SER A 662 -5.86 -45.10 -1.16
N LYS A 663 -6.24 -43.96 -1.79
CA LYS A 663 -5.66 -43.44 -3.04
C LYS A 663 -5.82 -41.91 -3.14
N ARG A 664 -6.37 -41.41 -4.24
CA ARG A 664 -6.63 -39.96 -4.46
C ARG A 664 -7.95 -39.56 -3.82
N PHE A 665 -7.97 -38.36 -3.28
CA PHE A 665 -9.20 -37.79 -2.74
C PHE A 665 -9.19 -36.26 -2.80
N PHE A 666 -10.35 -35.69 -2.59
CA PHE A 666 -10.58 -34.28 -2.36
C PHE A 666 -10.88 -34.05 -0.89
N LEU A 667 -10.39 -32.95 -0.34
CA LEU A 667 -10.60 -32.52 1.04
C LEU A 667 -10.98 -31.04 1.07
N ASP A 668 -11.92 -30.67 1.95
CA ASP A 668 -12.45 -29.34 2.02
C ASP A 668 -13.08 -29.05 3.40
N ASP A 669 -13.24 -27.76 3.77
CA ASP A 669 -13.91 -27.29 4.98
C ASP A 669 -13.42 -27.96 6.27
N VAL A 670 -12.10 -28.05 6.50
CA VAL A 670 -11.55 -28.72 7.69
C VAL A 670 -11.57 -27.76 8.87
N ALA A 671 -12.36 -28.10 9.89
CA ALA A 671 -12.48 -27.28 11.09
C ALA A 671 -12.36 -28.13 12.37
N VAL A 672 -11.63 -27.59 13.37
CA VAL A 672 -11.62 -28.09 14.75
C VAL A 672 -12.18 -27.01 15.65
N THR A 673 -13.29 -27.31 16.33
CA THR A 673 -13.96 -26.39 17.24
C THR A 673 -13.81 -26.80 18.69
N LYS A 674 -13.65 -25.83 19.57
CA LYS A 674 -13.83 -26.01 21.01
C LYS A 674 -15.30 -26.34 21.31
N PRO A 675 -15.62 -27.01 22.43
CA PRO A 675 -16.99 -27.07 22.87
C PRO A 675 -17.49 -25.65 23.10
N SER A 676 -18.64 -25.31 22.52
CA SER A 676 -19.34 -24.12 22.96
C SER A 676 -19.46 -24.18 24.46
N ALA A 677 -19.14 -23.09 25.14
CA ALA A 677 -19.49 -22.92 26.53
C ALA A 677 -21.02 -22.85 26.67
N THR A 678 -21.72 -23.93 26.32
CA THR A 678 -23.07 -24.17 26.76
C THR A 678 -22.95 -24.65 28.21
N GLY A 679 -22.45 -23.75 29.07
CA GLY A 679 -22.68 -23.84 30.47
C GLY A 679 -24.18 -23.73 30.73
N ILE A 680 -24.89 -24.84 30.60
CA ILE A 680 -26.04 -25.05 31.45
C ILE A 680 -25.42 -25.49 32.78
N SER A 681 -24.88 -24.58 33.55
CA SER A 681 -24.88 -24.71 34.98
C SER A 681 -26.35 -24.88 35.35
N ALA A 682 -26.70 -25.98 36.02
CA ALA A 682 -28.02 -26.23 36.54
C ALA A 682 -28.50 -24.93 37.21
N ILE A 683 -29.50 -24.28 36.59
CA ILE A 683 -30.13 -23.13 37.20
C ILE A 683 -30.93 -23.72 38.36
N GLU A 684 -30.43 -23.57 39.60
CA GLU A 684 -31.26 -23.73 40.78
C GLU A 684 -32.54 -22.95 40.56
N GLY A 685 -33.67 -23.61 40.70
CA GLY A 685 -34.98 -23.15 40.32
C GLY A 685 -35.26 -21.70 40.76
N VAL A 686 -35.22 -20.78 39.82
CA VAL A 686 -35.69 -19.43 40.02
C VAL A 686 -37.21 -19.52 40.17
N ARG A 687 -37.69 -19.33 41.37
CA ARG A 687 -39.13 -19.07 41.57
C ARG A 687 -39.56 -17.92 40.72
N PRO A 688 -40.58 -18.05 39.87
CA PRO A 688 -41.01 -16.98 38.98
C PRO A 688 -41.49 -15.80 39.79
N THR A 689 -40.75 -14.71 39.82
CA THR A 689 -41.20 -13.43 40.26
C THR A 689 -42.17 -12.86 39.19
N LYS A 690 -43.29 -12.34 39.65
CA LYS A 690 -44.34 -11.72 38.83
C LYS A 690 -43.72 -10.60 37.96
N THR A 691 -44.09 -10.61 36.66
CA THR A 691 -43.94 -9.49 35.69
C THR A 691 -42.69 -9.54 34.81
N GLY A 692 -42.53 -10.52 33.93
CA GLY A 692 -41.58 -10.47 32.83
C GLY A 692 -42.29 -10.66 31.50
N ARG A 693 -41.88 -9.97 30.43
CA ARG A 693 -42.36 -10.26 29.08
C ARG A 693 -41.78 -11.56 28.60
N VAL A 694 -42.63 -12.47 28.14
CA VAL A 694 -42.26 -13.82 27.67
C VAL A 694 -42.31 -13.86 26.14
N TYR A 695 -41.24 -14.33 25.53
CA TYR A 695 -41.13 -14.49 24.07
C TYR A 695 -40.79 -15.93 23.72
N SER A 696 -41.15 -16.40 22.53
CA SER A 696 -40.62 -17.62 21.94
C SER A 696 -39.13 -17.47 21.57
N LEU A 697 -38.46 -18.54 21.26
CA LEU A 697 -37.06 -18.50 20.73
C LEU A 697 -36.95 -17.75 19.39
N SER A 698 -38.06 -17.65 18.66
CA SER A 698 -38.15 -16.88 17.40
C SER A 698 -38.51 -15.40 17.62
N GLY A 699 -38.55 -14.90 18.88
CA GLY A 699 -38.83 -13.51 19.20
C GLY A 699 -40.31 -13.14 19.25
N GLN A 700 -41.24 -14.07 19.08
CA GLN A 700 -42.67 -13.79 19.16
C GLN A 700 -43.07 -13.55 20.61
N TYR A 701 -43.75 -12.46 20.90
CA TYR A 701 -44.31 -12.14 22.25
C TYR A 701 -45.44 -13.10 22.59
N LEU A 702 -45.35 -13.77 23.74
CA LEU A 702 -46.27 -14.81 24.21
C LEU A 702 -47.06 -14.42 25.48
N GLY A 703 -46.82 -13.23 26.02
CA GLY A 703 -47.53 -12.75 27.22
C GLY A 703 -46.58 -12.39 28.37
N THR A 704 -47.12 -12.22 29.56
CA THR A 704 -46.35 -11.86 30.77
C THR A 704 -46.33 -12.97 31.83
N ASP A 705 -46.97 -14.11 31.58
CA ASP A 705 -47.05 -15.21 32.56
C ASP A 705 -46.57 -16.52 31.93
N LEU A 706 -45.32 -16.88 32.20
CA LEU A 706 -44.72 -18.13 31.74
C LEU A 706 -45.50 -19.37 32.16
N ARG A 707 -46.24 -19.32 33.29
CA ARG A 707 -46.99 -20.44 33.83
C ARG A 707 -48.17 -20.90 32.95
N THR A 708 -48.69 -20.01 32.10
CA THR A 708 -49.79 -20.31 31.20
C THR A 708 -49.36 -20.98 29.89
N LEU A 709 -48.06 -21.01 29.61
CA LEU A 709 -47.53 -21.57 28.36
C LEU A 709 -47.22 -23.06 28.55
N PRO A 710 -47.15 -23.86 27.45
CA PRO A 710 -46.70 -25.24 27.48
C PRO A 710 -45.28 -25.42 28.03
N ARG A 711 -44.86 -26.65 28.37
CA ARG A 711 -43.46 -26.93 28.66
C ARG A 711 -42.60 -26.65 27.42
N GLY A 712 -41.53 -25.89 27.58
CA GLY A 712 -40.70 -25.45 26.47
C GLY A 712 -39.63 -24.47 26.92
N ILE A 713 -38.90 -23.92 25.94
CA ILE A 713 -37.85 -22.92 26.17
C ILE A 713 -38.39 -21.55 25.70
N TYR A 714 -38.24 -20.56 26.54
CA TYR A 714 -38.76 -19.19 26.35
C TYR A 714 -37.69 -18.16 26.70
N ILE A 715 -37.87 -16.93 26.21
CA ILE A 715 -37.08 -15.77 26.60
C ILE A 715 -37.95 -14.95 27.56
N VAL A 716 -37.48 -14.73 28.78
CA VAL A 716 -38.14 -13.91 29.79
C VAL A 716 -37.17 -12.82 30.25
N ASP A 717 -37.52 -11.55 30.03
CA ASP A 717 -36.67 -10.39 30.32
C ASP A 717 -35.24 -10.54 29.72
N GLY A 718 -35.15 -10.96 28.45
CA GLY A 718 -33.88 -11.14 27.75
C GLY A 718 -33.08 -12.39 28.14
N LYS A 719 -33.60 -13.23 29.06
CA LYS A 719 -32.94 -14.45 29.51
C LYS A 719 -33.69 -15.69 29.05
N LYS A 720 -32.95 -16.72 28.61
CA LYS A 720 -33.50 -18.01 28.23
C LYS A 720 -33.97 -18.77 29.47
N VAL A 721 -35.23 -19.18 29.48
CA VAL A 721 -35.89 -19.86 30.60
C VAL A 721 -36.52 -21.17 30.09
N VAL A 722 -36.32 -22.26 30.79
CA VAL A 722 -36.97 -23.57 30.54
C VAL A 722 -38.15 -23.69 31.49
N LYS A 723 -39.35 -24.01 30.96
CA LYS A 723 -40.55 -24.30 31.74
C LYS A 723 -40.80 -25.80 31.79
#